data_598c91fd76a24cb1ba897cc76ec0d90b
#
_entry.id   598c91fd76a24cb1ba897cc76ec0d90b
#
_cell.length_a   1.000
_cell.length_b   1.000
_cell.length_c   1.000
_cell.angle_alpha   90.00
_cell.angle_beta   90.00
_cell.angle_gamma   90.00
#
_symmetry.space_group_name_H-M   'P 1'
#
loop_
_entity.id
_entity.type
_entity.pdbx_description
1 polymer ?
#
loop_
_entity_poly.entity_id
_entity_poly.type
_entity_poly.pdbx_seq_one_letter_code
_entity_poly.pdbx_strand_id
1 'polypeptide(L)'
;MWFFLHSLLKRLLSIIRKWELRIPIPVFGFGCGVLGLALPKVSLNMGVYASKLLKSLEYRGYDSTGAAFQGDTTEITLLKDVGAPSTLVKTLGIEKQSGKIFCGQVRWATFGFVDKINAQPHEVNCKRHIYGAHNGNITNTGELKSFLLNQGHFVQSDNDGEMLVHIIEHYFDIEMDKTGNPKAPEERKNCMRQAIIQAANKLVGSYAAVIVDPDTETSWAIKAGSSLYFGIGTLEDMPFSLASSDLTAVLRFTKQLVNLREGEFIEYTADTYQVYAQKNLKFKHLNQPDEVWQTGDKIPAHPVYSKLRAEDVELLPEYEYFMEQEIYAQSESTGKLIKLFQGGSNTGKRMLALMEGAGVKDYIFSKMQNFVNAHTPLERREIFNELLNSDIFTNFFSQVRSTYQEFFDVAVKEDFDKKYFFSIEKNLFLEMANDGYDLKKISLAKTLDALAEKMNVKDFNESVDNFLLLMKNTIQNNRNAYSIACGTSFHATKIAALFFNSIAGLEIIPILPGDFRGEYSNCIKDNDLIIGVSQSGETKDLIDIFNDIDAKDLNVRKVVLVNNMNSTLGQEKSDVAIPILCGPEIAVPATKSFMNQITLFYYLAIRTAQMKLDELDTDLNKEDREKCQKEIDEYYTSLFKIPSLLKETLDNVSGELDIMAGKLYMEPSIHILATKISGVAMEGALKIRETVLTHAEGREASEFKHGPNTILGRNTVFGVKHLRSFMHFLSEYIDEIESLCEQEGIPHKEIKEIYKALADYIFTHNQPFNLNPQGTKIFNQLVHNKDFFESLYRNYPLVYITGPDARDVNLTISQINTHKIRGANTFVIAEDNEQLKKNVSSPPNENGYYAYSYIMLPKTGSCLLTCFSASIVLQLLALKMSVRKMKKLDKLEVRDHGVHPDVPKNVSKSITVD
;
A
#
# COMPACT_ATOMS: atom_id res chain seq x y z
N MET A 1 11.58 -49.29 -8.33
CA MET A 1 11.02 -48.07 -8.93
C MET A 1 10.82 -47.00 -7.88
N TRP A 2 9.98 -47.17 -6.87
CA TRP A 2 9.72 -46.13 -5.81
C TRP A 2 10.97 -45.71 -5.02
N PHE A 3 11.84 -46.66 -4.67
CA PHE A 3 13.12 -46.39 -3.99
C PHE A 3 14.15 -45.67 -4.89
N PHE A 4 14.12 -45.86 -6.19
CA PHE A 4 15.04 -45.20 -7.11
C PHE A 4 14.65 -43.75 -7.42
N LEU A 5 13.36 -43.50 -7.62
CA LEU A 5 12.81 -42.12 -7.72
C LEU A 5 13.05 -41.31 -6.45
N HIS A 6 12.86 -41.94 -5.28
CA HIS A 6 13.12 -41.30 -3.99
C HIS A 6 14.61 -41.01 -3.76
N SER A 7 15.51 -41.91 -4.22
CA SER A 7 16.97 -41.70 -4.18
C SER A 7 17.42 -40.61 -5.18
N LEU A 8 16.84 -40.55 -6.38
CA LEU A 8 17.13 -39.53 -7.38
C LEU A 8 16.63 -38.17 -6.92
N LEU A 9 15.43 -38.10 -6.36
CA LEU A 9 14.85 -36.86 -5.79
C LEU A 9 15.69 -36.39 -4.61
N LYS A 10 16.13 -37.30 -3.71
CA LYS A 10 17.04 -36.96 -2.60
C LYS A 10 18.40 -36.44 -3.09
N ARG A 11 18.95 -37.02 -4.17
CA ARG A 11 20.22 -36.57 -4.77
C ARG A 11 20.04 -35.24 -5.50
N LEU A 12 18.96 -35.03 -6.25
CA LEU A 12 18.64 -33.70 -6.83
C LEU A 12 18.44 -32.64 -5.79
N LEU A 13 17.71 -32.92 -4.72
CA LEU A 13 17.53 -32.03 -3.57
C LEU A 13 18.84 -31.78 -2.80
N SER A 14 19.75 -32.76 -2.71
CA SER A 14 21.08 -32.63 -2.13
C SER A 14 22.04 -31.82 -3.00
N ILE A 15 21.90 -31.88 -4.32
CA ILE A 15 22.66 -31.09 -5.29
C ILE A 15 22.16 -29.64 -5.24
N ILE A 16 20.84 -29.41 -5.21
CA ILE A 16 20.25 -28.08 -5.03
C ILE A 16 20.66 -27.47 -3.68
N ARG A 17 20.77 -28.27 -2.60
CA ARG A 17 21.29 -27.81 -1.30
C ARG A 17 22.79 -27.49 -1.30
N LYS A 18 23.59 -28.06 -2.18
CA LYS A 18 25.04 -27.77 -2.29
C LYS A 18 25.36 -26.54 -3.16
N TRP A 19 24.38 -26.04 -3.90
CA TRP A 19 24.51 -24.83 -4.71
C TRP A 19 23.91 -23.60 -4.02
N GLU A 20 23.97 -23.53 -2.69
CA GLU A 20 23.90 -22.26 -1.98
C GLU A 20 25.16 -21.43 -2.27
N LEU A 21 25.29 -20.98 -3.48
CA LEU A 21 26.15 -19.85 -3.82
C LEU A 21 25.48 -18.61 -3.18
N ARG A 22 26.00 -18.21 -2.00
CA ARG A 22 25.72 -16.91 -1.40
C ARG A 22 26.27 -15.81 -2.32
N ILE A 23 25.50 -15.44 -3.32
CA ILE A 23 25.71 -14.16 -3.98
C ILE A 23 25.01 -13.15 -3.08
N PRO A 24 25.71 -12.14 -2.55
CA PRO A 24 25.02 -11.05 -1.87
C PRO A 24 24.22 -10.28 -2.92
N ILE A 25 22.92 -10.55 -3.00
CA ILE A 25 21.98 -9.72 -3.75
C ILE A 25 21.85 -8.45 -2.93
N PRO A 26 22.07 -7.26 -3.49
CA PRO A 26 21.78 -6.03 -2.78
C PRO A 26 20.30 -6.01 -2.47
N VAL A 27 19.96 -6.12 -1.20
CA VAL A 27 18.58 -6.08 -0.69
C VAL A 27 18.20 -4.61 -0.62
N PHE A 28 17.31 -4.16 -1.48
CA PHE A 28 16.74 -2.83 -1.42
C PHE A 28 15.80 -2.72 -0.20
N GLY A 29 15.90 -1.59 0.51
CA GLY A 29 15.39 -1.41 1.85
C GLY A 29 13.85 -1.41 1.97
N PHE A 30 13.37 -2.07 2.99
CA PHE A 30 11.96 -2.17 3.37
C PHE A 30 11.77 -1.59 4.78
N GLY A 31 10.58 -1.08 5.08
CA GLY A 31 10.37 -0.29 6.29
C GLY A 31 10.15 -1.14 7.54
N CYS A 32 11.07 -1.10 8.48
CA CYS A 32 10.87 -1.53 9.87
C CYS A 32 9.69 -0.80 10.52
N GLY A 33 9.31 -1.20 11.74
CA GLY A 33 8.32 -0.49 12.54
C GLY A 33 8.87 -0.14 13.92
N VAL A 34 8.88 1.14 14.32
CA VAL A 34 9.30 1.60 15.65
C VAL A 34 8.10 2.07 16.47
N LEU A 35 8.16 1.83 17.79
CA LEU A 35 7.10 2.11 18.76
C LEU A 35 7.68 2.69 20.05
N GLY A 36 6.94 3.63 20.65
CA GLY A 36 7.21 4.14 22.00
C GLY A 36 5.92 4.50 22.71
N LEU A 37 5.60 3.83 23.84
CA LEU A 37 4.41 4.10 24.65
C LEU A 37 4.83 4.49 26.07
N ALA A 38 4.26 5.57 26.60
CA ALA A 38 4.47 6.06 27.95
C ALA A 38 3.16 6.12 28.73
N LEU A 39 3.17 5.58 29.95
CA LEU A 39 2.10 5.67 30.95
C LEU A 39 2.64 6.37 32.23
N PRO A 40 1.81 7.03 33.05
CA PRO A 40 2.27 7.78 34.22
C PRO A 40 2.70 6.89 35.39
N LYS A 41 2.26 5.64 35.40
CA LYS A 41 2.62 4.63 36.42
C LYS A 41 2.70 3.23 35.78
N VAL A 42 3.30 2.29 36.50
CA VAL A 42 3.39 0.91 36.06
C VAL A 42 2.00 0.31 35.85
N SER A 43 1.74 -0.20 34.64
CA SER A 43 0.54 -0.96 34.29
C SER A 43 0.91 -2.43 34.11
N LEU A 44 0.10 -3.32 34.66
CA LEU A 44 0.18 -4.76 34.46
C LEU A 44 -0.21 -5.16 33.02
N ASN A 45 -0.91 -4.29 32.30
CA ASN A 45 -1.35 -4.51 30.94
C ASN A 45 -0.37 -3.95 29.90
N MET A 46 0.77 -3.38 30.31
CA MET A 46 1.74 -2.83 29.35
C MET A 46 2.15 -3.86 28.29
N GLY A 47 2.40 -5.09 28.69
CA GLY A 47 2.74 -6.19 27.77
C GLY A 47 1.62 -6.54 26.78
N VAL A 48 0.36 -6.42 27.20
CA VAL A 48 -0.81 -6.60 26.32
C VAL A 48 -0.86 -5.48 25.27
N TYR A 49 -0.62 -4.23 25.69
CA TYR A 49 -0.57 -3.09 24.76
C TYR A 49 0.60 -3.22 23.78
N ALA A 50 1.80 -3.51 24.27
CA ALA A 50 2.98 -3.78 23.48
C ALA A 50 2.73 -4.88 22.44
N SER A 51 2.09 -5.98 22.86
CA SER A 51 1.73 -7.10 21.99
C SER A 51 0.79 -6.71 20.86
N LYS A 52 -0.23 -5.90 21.17
CA LYS A 52 -1.15 -5.37 20.14
C LYS A 52 -0.43 -4.45 19.15
N LEU A 53 0.43 -3.58 19.65
CA LEU A 53 1.23 -2.65 18.84
C LEU A 53 2.20 -3.39 17.92
N LEU A 54 2.99 -4.32 18.45
CA LEU A 54 3.95 -5.11 17.67
C LEU A 54 3.26 -5.94 16.59
N LYS A 55 2.17 -6.64 16.91
CA LYS A 55 1.39 -7.40 15.92
C LYS A 55 0.78 -6.50 14.84
N SER A 56 0.40 -5.27 15.18
CA SER A 56 -0.12 -4.33 14.19
C SER A 56 0.93 -3.89 13.17
N LEU A 57 2.22 -4.06 13.47
CA LEU A 57 3.34 -3.74 12.60
C LEU A 57 3.92 -4.95 11.86
N GLU A 58 3.41 -6.15 12.06
CA GLU A 58 3.97 -7.39 11.47
C GLU A 58 4.07 -7.31 9.95
N TYR A 59 3.13 -6.65 9.29
CA TYR A 59 3.15 -6.43 7.85
C TYR A 59 4.32 -5.54 7.37
N ARG A 60 4.99 -4.82 8.29
CA ARG A 60 6.18 -4.02 8.01
C ARG A 60 7.48 -4.83 8.14
N GLY A 61 7.47 -5.89 8.93
CA GLY A 61 8.65 -6.73 9.10
C GLY A 61 8.36 -7.96 9.95
N TYR A 62 9.04 -9.03 9.65
CA TYR A 62 8.90 -10.31 10.35
C TYR A 62 10.26 -11.00 10.60
N ASP A 63 11.37 -10.32 10.30
CA ASP A 63 12.71 -10.90 10.46
C ASP A 63 13.16 -10.92 11.91
N SER A 64 12.85 -9.88 12.68
CA SER A 64 13.03 -9.89 14.13
C SER A 64 12.03 -8.97 14.83
N THR A 65 11.77 -9.27 16.09
CA THR A 65 10.87 -8.51 16.97
C THR A 65 11.54 -8.26 18.30
N GLY A 66 11.39 -7.04 18.84
CA GLY A 66 11.91 -6.74 20.15
C GLY A 66 11.10 -5.70 20.91
N ALA A 67 11.22 -5.76 22.23
CA ALA A 67 10.53 -4.95 23.21
C ALA A 67 11.44 -4.65 24.39
N ALA A 68 11.52 -3.40 24.81
CA ALA A 68 12.14 -2.94 26.02
C ALA A 68 11.07 -2.37 26.95
N PHE A 69 11.08 -2.75 28.20
CA PHE A 69 10.14 -2.31 29.22
C PHE A 69 10.90 -1.69 30.40
N GLN A 70 10.43 -0.54 30.85
CA GLN A 70 10.91 0.14 32.05
C GLN A 70 9.77 0.25 33.07
N GLY A 71 10.04 -0.12 34.31
CA GLY A 71 9.14 0.06 35.46
C GLY A 71 9.41 1.38 36.22
N ASP A 72 9.43 1.32 37.55
CA ASP A 72 9.75 2.46 38.44
C ASP A 72 11.24 2.62 38.70
N THR A 73 12.08 1.77 38.13
CA THR A 73 13.54 1.82 38.24
C THR A 73 14.17 2.13 36.90
N THR A 74 15.47 2.39 36.91
CA THR A 74 16.24 2.56 35.67
C THR A 74 16.63 1.25 34.98
N GLU A 75 16.28 0.11 35.58
CA GLU A 75 16.50 -1.21 34.98
C GLU A 75 15.50 -1.49 33.87
N ILE A 76 15.97 -2.11 32.80
CA ILE A 76 15.22 -2.37 31.59
C ILE A 76 15.09 -3.86 31.34
N THR A 77 13.88 -4.33 31.10
CA THR A 77 13.64 -5.68 30.60
C THR A 77 13.67 -5.65 29.09
N LEU A 78 14.73 -6.15 28.47
CA LEU A 78 14.93 -6.21 27.01
C LEU A 78 14.65 -7.64 26.50
N LEU A 79 13.61 -7.78 25.69
CA LEU A 79 13.17 -9.04 25.09
C LEU A 79 13.22 -8.90 23.57
N LYS A 80 14.13 -9.62 22.89
CA LYS A 80 14.23 -9.56 21.42
C LYS A 80 14.76 -10.87 20.85
N ASP A 81 14.29 -11.23 19.65
CA ASP A 81 14.78 -12.41 18.91
C ASP A 81 14.42 -12.32 17.42
N VAL A 82 14.91 -13.28 16.65
CA VAL A 82 14.61 -13.49 15.24
C VAL A 82 13.22 -14.09 15.10
N GLY A 83 12.36 -13.47 14.31
CA GLY A 83 11.00 -13.95 13.98
C GLY A 83 9.91 -12.90 14.08
N ALA A 84 8.73 -13.28 13.60
CA ALA A 84 7.56 -12.43 13.49
C ALA A 84 6.91 -12.13 14.86
N PRO A 85 6.28 -10.96 15.05
CA PRO A 85 5.57 -10.59 16.26
C PRO A 85 4.50 -11.61 16.68
N SER A 86 3.73 -12.17 15.75
CA SER A 86 2.70 -13.17 16.01
C SER A 86 3.22 -14.37 16.81
N THR A 87 4.46 -14.75 16.56
CA THR A 87 5.14 -15.86 17.24
C THR A 87 5.88 -15.40 18.51
N LEU A 88 6.70 -14.34 18.39
CA LEU A 88 7.63 -13.94 19.43
C LEU A 88 6.97 -13.29 20.64
N VAL A 89 5.85 -12.64 20.47
CA VAL A 89 5.09 -12.06 21.58
C VAL A 89 4.78 -13.11 22.67
N LYS A 90 4.39 -14.31 22.27
CA LYS A 90 4.12 -15.43 23.20
C LYS A 90 5.40 -16.09 23.67
N THR A 91 6.32 -16.38 22.75
CA THR A 91 7.54 -17.16 23.03
C THR A 91 8.47 -16.41 23.99
N LEU A 92 8.62 -15.10 23.83
CA LEU A 92 9.41 -14.24 24.70
C LEU A 92 8.65 -13.76 25.94
N GLY A 93 7.35 -14.05 26.06
CA GLY A 93 6.52 -13.60 27.18
C GLY A 93 6.30 -12.09 27.22
N ILE A 94 6.34 -11.40 26.08
CA ILE A 94 6.13 -9.94 25.95
C ILE A 94 4.77 -9.57 26.54
N GLU A 95 3.72 -10.34 26.25
CA GLU A 95 2.36 -10.08 26.72
C GLU A 95 2.19 -10.11 28.26
N LYS A 96 3.17 -10.70 28.98
CA LYS A 96 3.15 -10.82 30.44
C LYS A 96 3.92 -9.72 31.16
N GLN A 97 4.55 -8.82 30.40
CA GLN A 97 5.37 -7.77 30.99
C GLN A 97 4.52 -6.62 31.55
N SER A 98 4.98 -6.08 32.66
CA SER A 98 4.47 -4.83 33.22
C SER A 98 5.48 -3.70 32.97
N GLY A 99 5.03 -2.47 33.01
CA GLY A 99 5.90 -1.31 32.85
C GLY A 99 5.13 -0.02 32.73
N LYS A 100 5.84 1.09 32.70
CA LYS A 100 5.29 2.42 32.41
C LYS A 100 5.84 3.02 31.11
N ILE A 101 7.02 2.56 30.66
CA ILE A 101 7.56 2.93 29.35
C ILE A 101 7.83 1.66 28.56
N PHE A 102 7.42 1.66 27.31
CA PHE A 102 7.67 0.61 26.33
C PHE A 102 8.33 1.22 25.09
N CYS A 103 9.44 0.63 24.65
CA CYS A 103 10.03 0.88 23.33
C CYS A 103 10.08 -0.45 22.57
N GLY A 104 9.59 -0.46 21.35
CA GLY A 104 9.48 -1.68 20.55
C GLY A 104 9.85 -1.49 19.10
N GLN A 105 10.25 -2.60 18.47
CA GLN A 105 10.62 -2.59 17.05
C GLN A 105 10.26 -3.92 16.39
N VAL A 106 9.78 -3.80 15.14
CA VAL A 106 9.60 -4.92 14.22
C VAL A 106 10.52 -4.68 13.04
N ARG A 107 11.42 -5.61 12.78
CA ARG A 107 12.49 -5.43 11.80
C ARG A 107 12.18 -6.15 10.50
N TRP A 108 12.42 -5.45 9.42
CA TRP A 108 12.79 -5.97 8.13
C TRP A 108 14.26 -5.67 7.91
N ALA A 109 15.08 -6.71 7.78
CA ALA A 109 16.52 -6.55 7.75
C ALA A 109 17.00 -5.88 6.46
N THR A 110 17.48 -4.66 6.57
CA THR A 110 18.13 -3.90 5.49
C THR A 110 19.63 -3.81 5.68
N PHE A 111 20.08 -3.78 6.93
CA PHE A 111 21.48 -3.65 7.33
C PHE A 111 21.82 -4.65 8.43
N GLY A 112 22.91 -5.41 8.25
CA GLY A 112 23.30 -6.47 9.17
C GLY A 112 22.53 -7.77 9.00
N PHE A 113 23.06 -8.87 9.53
CA PHE A 113 22.43 -10.19 9.44
C PHE A 113 21.12 -10.27 10.22
N VAL A 114 20.26 -11.23 9.83
CA VAL A 114 19.08 -11.59 10.59
C VAL A 114 19.50 -12.48 11.74
N ASP A 115 19.82 -11.86 12.86
CA ASP A 115 20.22 -12.49 14.11
C ASP A 115 19.72 -11.68 15.32
N LYS A 116 19.85 -12.24 16.50
CA LYS A 116 19.40 -11.64 17.75
C LYS A 116 20.16 -10.37 18.11
N ILE A 117 21.45 -10.28 17.77
CA ILE A 117 22.30 -9.15 18.12
C ILE A 117 21.86 -7.91 17.36
N ASN A 118 21.54 -8.08 16.06
CA ASN A 118 21.04 -7.03 15.18
C ASN A 118 19.57 -6.68 15.39
N ALA A 119 18.82 -7.44 16.22
CA ALA A 119 17.45 -7.08 16.56
C ALA A 119 17.42 -5.84 17.48
N GLN A 120 16.40 -5.00 17.30
CA GLN A 120 16.17 -3.79 18.10
C GLN A 120 15.03 -4.05 19.12
N PRO A 121 14.91 -3.27 20.21
CA PRO A 121 15.69 -2.09 20.61
C PRO A 121 17.15 -2.40 21.00
N HIS A 122 17.99 -1.36 20.98
CA HIS A 122 19.35 -1.39 21.53
C HIS A 122 19.40 -0.62 22.85
N GLU A 123 20.00 -1.24 23.85
CA GLU A 123 20.35 -0.64 25.12
C GLU A 123 21.83 -0.36 25.11
N VAL A 124 22.22 0.87 25.38
CA VAL A 124 23.63 1.31 25.41
C VAL A 124 23.94 1.95 26.75
N ASN A 125 25.12 1.68 27.26
CA ASN A 125 25.60 2.20 28.54
C ASN A 125 27.14 2.31 28.54
N CYS A 126 27.71 2.83 27.45
CA CYS A 126 29.16 3.04 27.38
C CYS A 126 29.61 4.27 28.17
N LYS A 127 28.81 5.31 28.10
CA LYS A 127 28.99 6.60 28.77
C LYS A 127 27.80 6.96 29.64
N ARG A 128 26.62 6.86 29.07
CA ARG A 128 25.32 7.16 29.69
C ARG A 128 24.34 6.04 29.36
N HIS A 129 23.46 5.72 30.31
CA HIS A 129 22.45 4.72 30.09
C HIS A 129 21.27 5.30 29.30
N ILE A 130 21.08 4.85 28.07
CA ILE A 130 19.91 5.12 27.25
C ILE A 130 19.52 3.87 26.45
N TYR A 131 18.31 3.84 25.93
CA TYR A 131 17.89 2.79 25.01
C TYR A 131 16.98 3.35 23.93
N GLY A 132 16.89 2.63 22.81
CA GLY A 132 16.08 3.10 21.72
C GLY A 132 16.00 2.15 20.53
N ALA A 133 15.16 2.53 19.59
CA ALA A 133 14.98 1.82 18.34
C ALA A 133 14.71 2.81 17.21
N HIS A 134 14.92 2.35 15.99
CA HIS A 134 14.63 3.16 14.81
C HIS A 134 13.96 2.37 13.70
N ASN A 135 13.37 3.11 12.77
CA ASN A 135 12.91 2.66 11.47
C ASN A 135 13.51 3.57 10.40
N GLY A 136 14.18 3.01 9.42
CA GLY A 136 14.80 3.76 8.35
C GLY A 136 16.09 3.12 7.86
N ASN A 137 16.94 3.92 7.21
CA ASN A 137 18.22 3.49 6.70
C ASN A 137 19.26 4.60 6.92
N ILE A 138 20.32 4.31 7.68
CA ILE A 138 21.45 5.20 7.90
C ILE A 138 22.60 4.74 7.02
N THR A 139 22.93 5.52 6.01
CA THR A 139 23.84 5.12 4.92
C THR A 139 25.33 5.20 5.29
N ASN A 140 25.69 6.05 6.25
CA ASN A 140 27.08 6.21 6.70
C ASN A 140 27.46 5.36 7.91
N THR A 141 26.80 4.21 8.11
CA THR A 141 26.96 3.29 9.26
C THR A 141 28.44 2.91 9.53
N GLY A 142 29.21 2.62 8.47
CA GLY A 142 30.62 2.26 8.60
C GLY A 142 31.50 3.39 9.16
N GLU A 143 31.25 4.64 8.77
CA GLU A 143 31.93 5.81 9.29
C GLU A 143 31.57 6.06 10.76
N LEU A 144 30.27 5.94 11.07
CA LEU A 144 29.75 6.07 12.45
C LEU A 144 30.33 5.01 13.37
N LYS A 145 30.38 3.75 12.95
CA LYS A 145 30.95 2.64 13.71
C LYS A 145 32.44 2.91 14.01
N SER A 146 33.20 3.31 12.99
CA SER A 146 34.61 3.66 13.14
C SER A 146 34.83 4.84 14.09
N PHE A 147 33.99 5.88 13.97
CA PHE A 147 34.03 7.03 14.85
C PHE A 147 33.75 6.62 16.31
N LEU A 148 32.67 5.89 16.56
CA LEU A 148 32.23 5.45 17.89
C LEU A 148 33.30 4.58 18.59
N LEU A 149 33.90 3.62 17.87
CA LEU A 149 34.97 2.79 18.38
C LEU A 149 36.20 3.65 18.80
N ASN A 150 36.57 4.66 18.00
CA ASN A 150 37.64 5.59 18.31
C ASN A 150 37.32 6.50 19.51
N GLN A 151 36.07 6.72 19.82
CA GLN A 151 35.60 7.48 20.99
C GLN A 151 35.41 6.59 22.24
N GLY A 152 35.77 5.30 22.15
CA GLY A 152 35.70 4.35 23.26
C GLY A 152 34.30 3.75 23.54
N HIS A 153 33.40 3.78 22.56
CA HIS A 153 32.16 3.07 22.64
C HIS A 153 32.36 1.59 22.29
N PHE A 154 31.51 0.74 22.82
CA PHE A 154 31.51 -0.69 22.53
C PHE A 154 30.27 -1.01 21.67
N VAL A 155 30.48 -1.17 20.38
CA VAL A 155 29.43 -1.46 19.40
C VAL A 155 29.36 -2.97 19.19
N GLN A 156 28.19 -3.58 19.46
CA GLN A 156 27.99 -5.02 19.45
C GLN A 156 27.56 -5.57 18.08
N SER A 157 26.75 -4.81 17.35
CA SER A 157 26.12 -5.28 16.12
C SER A 157 26.58 -4.52 14.87
N ASP A 158 26.09 -4.95 13.72
CA ASP A 158 26.21 -4.20 12.47
C ASP A 158 24.93 -3.42 12.13
N ASN A 159 23.98 -3.36 13.06
CA ASN A 159 22.71 -2.68 12.85
C ASN A 159 22.88 -1.16 12.91
N ASP A 160 22.36 -0.47 11.93
CA ASP A 160 22.40 1.00 11.84
C ASP A 160 21.63 1.69 12.99
N GLY A 161 20.64 1.03 13.56
CA GLY A 161 19.91 1.50 14.76
C GLY A 161 20.80 1.53 16.01
N GLU A 162 21.74 0.60 16.18
CA GLU A 162 22.70 0.66 17.28
C GLU A 162 23.63 1.88 17.13
N MET A 163 24.06 2.17 15.89
CA MET A 163 24.87 3.36 15.61
C MET A 163 24.13 4.64 15.96
N LEU A 164 22.82 4.72 15.65
CA LEU A 164 21.98 5.87 15.99
C LEU A 164 21.90 6.07 17.51
N VAL A 165 21.64 5.01 18.28
CA VAL A 165 21.53 5.12 19.74
C VAL A 165 22.87 5.53 20.35
N HIS A 166 23.98 4.94 19.91
CA HIS A 166 25.33 5.30 20.38
C HIS A 166 25.75 6.71 20.00
N ILE A 167 25.42 7.22 18.82
CA ILE A 167 25.80 8.58 18.46
C ILE A 167 25.03 9.61 19.31
N ILE A 168 23.80 9.32 19.66
CA ILE A 168 23.03 10.15 20.60
C ILE A 168 23.62 10.04 22.00
N GLU A 169 23.96 8.84 22.50
CA GLU A 169 24.66 8.64 23.78
C GLU A 169 25.94 9.43 23.83
N HIS A 170 26.75 9.40 22.78
CA HIS A 170 28.02 10.12 22.70
C HIS A 170 27.84 11.62 22.89
N TYR A 171 26.92 12.24 22.16
CA TYR A 171 26.66 13.66 22.30
C TYR A 171 25.97 14.00 23.62
N PHE A 172 25.15 13.10 24.13
CA PHE A 172 24.50 13.26 25.42
C PHE A 172 25.52 13.33 26.56
N ASP A 173 26.53 12.46 26.54
CA ASP A 173 27.66 12.49 27.49
C ASP A 173 28.41 13.81 27.38
N ILE A 174 28.77 14.28 26.19
CA ILE A 174 29.43 15.58 25.97
C ILE A 174 28.62 16.73 26.55
N GLU A 175 27.30 16.78 26.32
CA GLU A 175 26.47 17.85 26.84
C GLU A 175 26.28 17.78 28.36
N MET A 176 26.17 16.58 28.91
CA MET A 176 26.15 16.37 30.36
C MET A 176 27.44 16.85 31.01
N ASP A 177 28.62 16.55 30.45
CA ASP A 177 29.90 16.98 30.97
C ASP A 177 30.10 18.49 30.87
N LYS A 178 29.71 19.13 29.77
CA LYS A 178 29.75 20.59 29.56
C LYS A 178 28.91 21.35 30.62
N THR A 179 27.80 20.76 31.04
CA THR A 179 26.86 21.38 31.99
C THR A 179 27.12 20.96 33.45
N GLY A 180 28.22 20.22 33.70
CA GLY A 180 28.62 19.77 35.03
C GLY A 180 27.81 18.60 35.58
N ASN A 181 27.30 17.74 34.74
CA ASN A 181 26.51 16.56 35.08
C ASN A 181 25.24 16.89 35.91
N PRO A 182 24.32 17.67 35.37
CA PRO A 182 23.17 18.15 36.12
C PRO A 182 22.30 16.98 36.61
N LYS A 183 21.84 17.07 37.86
CA LYS A 183 20.89 16.12 38.46
C LYS A 183 19.44 16.54 38.28
N ALA A 184 19.22 17.82 37.98
CA ALA A 184 17.86 18.33 37.77
C ALA A 184 17.29 17.73 36.47
N PRO A 185 16.09 17.12 36.49
CA PRO A 185 15.53 16.43 35.34
C PRO A 185 15.43 17.33 34.09
N GLU A 186 15.04 18.60 34.24
CA GLU A 186 14.87 19.50 33.09
C GLU A 186 16.21 19.89 32.46
N GLU A 187 17.26 20.06 33.26
CA GLU A 187 18.60 20.32 32.74
C GLU A 187 19.16 19.10 32.00
N ARG A 188 18.95 17.89 32.52
CA ARG A 188 19.31 16.64 31.88
C ARG A 188 18.55 16.43 30.57
N LYS A 189 17.24 16.73 30.52
CA LYS A 189 16.45 16.74 29.29
C LYS A 189 17.00 17.73 28.26
N ASN A 190 17.44 18.91 28.72
CA ASN A 190 18.06 19.87 27.82
C ASN A 190 19.36 19.33 27.19
N CYS A 191 20.19 18.62 27.95
CA CYS A 191 21.37 17.95 27.39
C CYS A 191 20.99 16.92 26.33
N MET A 192 19.91 16.14 26.53
CA MET A 192 19.42 15.18 25.53
C MET A 192 18.90 15.88 24.27
N ARG A 193 18.18 17.00 24.39
CA ARG A 193 17.73 17.81 23.25
C ARG A 193 18.91 18.27 22.39
N GLN A 194 19.98 18.79 23.04
CA GLN A 194 21.21 19.18 22.33
C GLN A 194 21.93 18.00 21.71
N ALA A 195 21.94 16.85 22.37
CA ALA A 195 22.52 15.62 21.84
C ALA A 195 21.81 15.15 20.56
N ILE A 196 20.48 15.16 20.54
CA ILE A 196 19.68 14.81 19.37
C ILE A 196 19.98 15.75 18.19
N ILE A 197 20.07 17.06 18.45
CA ILE A 197 20.41 18.07 17.44
C ILE A 197 21.81 17.82 16.87
N GLN A 198 22.80 17.53 17.73
CA GLN A 198 24.19 17.28 17.29
C GLN A 198 24.32 15.95 16.53
N ALA A 199 23.64 14.91 17.01
CA ALA A 199 23.59 13.61 16.35
C ALA A 199 23.02 13.71 14.93
N ALA A 200 21.99 14.52 14.73
CA ALA A 200 21.39 14.75 13.42
C ALA A 200 22.38 15.28 12.36
N ASN A 201 23.37 16.08 12.79
CA ASN A 201 24.41 16.59 11.89
C ASN A 201 25.46 15.53 11.47
N LYS A 202 25.44 14.35 12.12
CA LYS A 202 26.36 13.24 11.83
C LYS A 202 25.68 12.09 11.09
N LEU A 203 24.39 11.95 11.27
CA LEU A 203 23.61 10.90 10.65
C LEU A 203 23.28 11.28 9.20
N VAL A 204 23.56 10.36 8.27
CA VAL A 204 23.20 10.50 6.85
C VAL A 204 22.22 9.42 6.49
N GLY A 205 21.08 9.81 5.93
CA GLY A 205 20.01 8.88 5.57
C GLY A 205 18.66 9.32 6.13
N SER A 206 17.68 8.41 6.11
CA SER A 206 16.34 8.67 6.60
C SER A 206 16.00 7.76 7.78
N TYR A 207 15.43 8.33 8.85
CA TYR A 207 15.06 7.56 10.02
C TYR A 207 13.89 8.18 10.79
N ALA A 208 13.14 7.33 11.48
CA ALA A 208 12.26 7.67 12.58
C ALA A 208 12.74 6.86 13.80
N ALA A 209 12.97 7.52 14.93
CA ALA A 209 13.56 6.88 16.09
C ALA A 209 12.77 7.20 17.37
N VAL A 210 12.81 6.26 18.32
CA VAL A 210 12.37 6.47 19.70
C VAL A 210 13.58 6.21 20.60
N ILE A 211 13.92 7.21 21.40
CA ILE A 211 15.01 7.18 22.38
C ILE A 211 14.43 7.41 23.77
N VAL A 212 14.91 6.69 24.76
CA VAL A 212 14.47 6.82 26.15
C VAL A 212 15.65 7.05 27.07
N ASP A 213 15.54 8.03 27.94
CA ASP A 213 16.44 8.23 29.08
C ASP A 213 15.77 7.66 30.34
N PRO A 214 16.29 6.51 30.88
CA PRO A 214 15.68 5.86 32.04
C PRO A 214 15.70 6.72 33.30
N ASP A 215 16.69 7.59 33.45
CA ASP A 215 16.84 8.41 34.66
C ASP A 215 15.77 9.50 34.77
N THR A 216 15.31 10.04 33.64
CA THR A 216 14.26 11.08 33.62
C THR A 216 12.91 10.52 33.23
N GLU A 217 12.82 9.24 32.90
CA GLU A 217 11.60 8.57 32.41
C GLU A 217 10.97 9.32 31.22
N THR A 218 11.82 9.91 30.40
CA THR A 218 11.41 10.73 29.25
C THR A 218 11.78 10.05 27.97
N SER A 219 10.91 10.14 27.00
CA SER A 219 11.08 9.60 25.66
C SER A 219 11.16 10.72 24.64
N TRP A 220 11.95 10.49 23.59
CA TRP A 220 12.02 11.39 22.42
C TRP A 220 11.70 10.58 21.16
N ALA A 221 10.79 11.11 20.37
CA ALA A 221 10.48 10.57 19.05
C ALA A 221 10.96 11.54 17.96
N ILE A 222 11.80 11.06 17.03
CA ILE A 222 12.57 11.88 16.09
C ILE A 222 12.12 11.55 14.67
N LYS A 223 11.77 12.57 13.89
CA LYS A 223 11.38 12.44 12.47
C LYS A 223 12.43 13.07 11.57
N ALA A 224 13.14 12.21 10.82
CA ALA A 224 14.17 12.61 9.86
C ALA A 224 14.09 11.72 8.61
N GLY A 225 13.24 12.09 7.64
CA GLY A 225 13.07 11.38 6.38
C GLY A 225 12.19 10.13 6.41
N SER A 226 11.85 9.59 7.58
CA SER A 226 10.95 8.44 7.72
C SER A 226 9.66 8.81 8.44
N SER A 227 8.58 8.10 8.13
CA SER A 227 7.25 8.33 8.75
C SER A 227 7.30 8.19 10.26
N LEU A 228 6.72 9.13 10.97
CA LEU A 228 6.52 9.07 12.42
C LEU A 228 5.22 9.80 12.79
N TYR A 229 4.41 9.14 13.58
CA TYR A 229 3.13 9.64 14.07
C TYR A 229 3.13 9.62 15.59
N PHE A 230 2.56 10.66 16.17
CA PHE A 230 2.47 10.77 17.61
C PHE A 230 1.01 10.96 18.01
N GLY A 231 0.54 10.16 18.96
CA GLY A 231 -0.82 10.20 19.48
C GLY A 231 -0.86 10.34 20.99
N ILE A 232 -1.90 11.00 21.47
CA ILE A 232 -2.19 11.16 22.90
C ILE A 232 -3.61 10.68 23.20
N GLY A 233 -3.84 10.24 24.43
CA GLY A 233 -5.17 9.74 24.80
C GLY A 233 -5.24 9.29 26.25
N THR A 234 -6.21 8.41 26.52
CA THR A 234 -6.43 7.83 27.85
C THR A 234 -6.57 6.31 27.76
N LEU A 235 -5.81 5.58 28.56
CA LEU A 235 -5.87 4.13 28.74
C LEU A 235 -6.09 3.84 30.22
N GLU A 236 -7.09 3.03 30.58
CA GLU A 236 -7.38 2.69 31.98
C GLU A 236 -7.50 3.94 32.88
N ASP A 237 -8.17 4.99 32.36
CA ASP A 237 -8.30 6.29 33.01
C ASP A 237 -6.98 7.05 33.27
N MET A 238 -5.88 6.60 32.64
CA MET A 238 -4.58 7.24 32.72
C MET A 238 -4.23 7.90 31.37
N PRO A 239 -3.62 9.10 31.37
CA PRO A 239 -3.09 9.68 30.15
C PRO A 239 -2.01 8.77 29.57
N PHE A 240 -1.88 8.75 28.24
CA PHE A 240 -0.77 8.12 27.56
C PHE A 240 -0.29 8.92 26.38
N SER A 241 0.97 8.72 26.04
CA SER A 241 1.59 9.19 24.80
C SER A 241 2.15 8.01 24.02
N LEU A 242 1.93 8.00 22.71
CA LEU A 242 2.32 6.90 21.80
C LEU A 242 2.97 7.45 20.56
N ALA A 243 4.21 7.06 20.31
CA ALA A 243 4.92 7.28 19.06
C ALA A 243 4.95 5.99 18.23
N SER A 244 4.73 6.08 16.92
CA SER A 244 4.88 4.96 16.00
C SER A 244 5.24 5.45 14.60
N SER A 245 6.08 4.68 13.90
CA SER A 245 6.33 4.89 12.47
C SER A 245 5.14 4.48 11.59
N ASP A 246 4.07 3.99 12.19
CA ASP A 246 2.84 3.56 11.51
C ASP A 246 1.60 4.22 12.10
N LEU A 247 0.82 4.88 11.24
CA LEU A 247 -0.40 5.55 11.64
C LEU A 247 -1.46 4.56 12.16
N THR A 248 -1.57 3.39 11.55
CA THR A 248 -2.60 2.41 11.92
C THR A 248 -2.40 1.87 13.33
N ALA A 249 -1.14 1.73 13.76
CA ALA A 249 -0.80 1.35 15.12
C ALA A 249 -1.26 2.42 16.13
N VAL A 250 -1.08 3.70 15.81
CA VAL A 250 -1.54 4.82 16.67
C VAL A 250 -3.07 4.88 16.71
N LEU A 251 -3.74 4.76 15.57
CA LEU A 251 -5.19 4.83 15.45
C LEU A 251 -5.93 3.74 16.23
N ARG A 252 -5.28 2.62 16.53
CA ARG A 252 -5.84 1.56 17.40
C ARG A 252 -6.00 2.00 18.86
N PHE A 253 -5.29 3.03 19.27
CA PHE A 253 -5.27 3.53 20.65
C PHE A 253 -5.91 4.92 20.77
N THR A 254 -5.70 5.78 19.78
CA THR A 254 -6.23 7.12 19.78
C THR A 254 -6.39 7.71 18.38
N LYS A 255 -7.32 8.63 18.23
CA LYS A 255 -7.47 9.47 17.04
C LYS A 255 -6.89 10.88 17.22
N GLN A 256 -6.48 11.22 18.43
CA GLN A 256 -5.80 12.49 18.70
C GLN A 256 -4.34 12.40 18.34
N LEU A 257 -3.96 13.05 17.24
CA LEU A 257 -2.60 13.06 16.72
C LEU A 257 -1.98 14.43 16.96
N VAL A 258 -0.70 14.44 17.26
CA VAL A 258 0.14 15.64 17.21
C VAL A 258 1.00 15.53 15.98
N ASN A 259 0.87 16.48 15.06
CA ASN A 259 1.60 16.44 13.82
C ASN A 259 3.09 16.69 14.08
N LEU A 260 3.92 15.82 13.51
CA LEU A 260 5.37 15.99 13.45
C LEU A 260 5.78 16.14 11.99
N ARG A 261 6.49 17.24 11.69
CA ARG A 261 6.99 17.54 10.36
C ARG A 261 8.44 17.10 10.22
N GLU A 262 8.94 17.07 9.02
CA GLU A 262 10.31 16.72 8.71
C GLU A 262 11.33 17.64 9.39
N GLY A 263 12.27 17.03 10.14
CA GLY A 263 13.25 17.78 10.91
C GLY A 263 12.75 18.28 12.26
N GLU A 264 11.65 17.75 12.76
CA GLU A 264 11.15 17.94 14.11
C GLU A 264 11.36 16.68 14.97
N PHE A 265 11.47 16.88 16.27
CA PHE A 265 11.41 15.82 17.25
C PHE A 265 10.51 16.23 18.42
N ILE A 266 9.90 15.25 19.06
CA ILE A 266 9.01 15.46 20.20
C ILE A 266 9.61 14.81 21.45
N GLU A 267 9.71 15.59 22.53
CA GLU A 267 9.97 15.14 23.89
C GLU A 267 8.66 14.85 24.57
N TYR A 268 8.52 13.70 25.20
CA TYR A 268 7.25 13.34 25.83
C TYR A 268 7.42 12.43 27.05
N THR A 269 6.42 12.57 27.93
CA THR A 269 6.07 11.63 28.99
C THR A 269 4.66 11.12 28.74
N ALA A 270 4.03 10.48 29.69
CA ALA A 270 2.63 10.04 29.56
C ALA A 270 1.62 11.18 29.40
N ASP A 271 1.87 12.32 30.03
CA ASP A 271 0.93 13.43 30.22
C ASP A 271 1.42 14.77 29.64
N THR A 272 2.69 14.83 29.22
CA THR A 272 3.28 16.03 28.64
C THR A 272 4.01 15.74 27.33
N TYR A 273 3.98 16.69 26.41
CA TYR A 273 4.78 16.66 25.20
C TYR A 273 5.18 18.06 24.74
N GLN A 274 6.31 18.15 24.06
CA GLN A 274 6.79 19.39 23.44
C GLN A 274 7.55 19.06 22.16
N VAL A 275 7.21 19.74 21.06
CA VAL A 275 7.90 19.62 19.77
C VAL A 275 9.03 20.63 19.70
N TYR A 276 10.15 20.21 19.10
CA TYR A 276 11.35 21.02 18.90
C TYR A 276 11.84 20.92 17.46
N ALA A 277 12.43 22.00 16.94
CA ALA A 277 13.13 22.02 15.67
C ALA A 277 14.51 21.35 15.80
N GLN A 278 14.74 20.29 15.03
CA GLN A 278 16.04 19.60 14.97
C GLN A 278 17.08 20.39 14.15
N LYS A 279 16.60 21.14 13.16
CA LYS A 279 17.38 22.00 12.25
C LYS A 279 16.59 23.28 11.97
N ASN A 280 17.17 24.23 11.24
CA ASN A 280 16.42 25.37 10.74
C ASN A 280 15.33 24.92 9.78
N LEU A 281 14.08 25.29 10.03
CA LEU A 281 12.91 24.88 9.29
C LEU A 281 12.23 26.08 8.65
N LYS A 282 11.75 25.89 7.42
CA LYS A 282 10.97 26.90 6.71
C LYS A 282 9.84 26.18 5.96
N PHE A 283 8.59 26.51 6.33
CA PHE A 283 7.39 25.97 5.69
C PHE A 283 6.68 27.08 4.91
N LYS A 284 6.43 26.84 3.63
CA LYS A 284 5.73 27.76 2.74
C LYS A 284 4.23 27.51 2.81
N HIS A 285 3.44 28.55 2.83
CA HIS A 285 1.97 28.50 2.79
C HIS A 285 1.44 29.24 1.59
N LEU A 286 0.38 28.76 0.94
CA LEU A 286 -0.16 29.31 -0.31
C LEU A 286 -0.66 30.77 -0.16
N ASN A 287 -1.26 31.10 1.00
CA ASN A 287 -1.91 32.41 1.25
C ASN A 287 -1.55 33.00 2.63
N GLN A 288 -0.46 32.55 3.24
CA GLN A 288 0.00 33.01 4.56
C GLN A 288 1.51 33.24 4.54
N PRO A 289 2.08 34.03 5.47
CA PRO A 289 3.51 34.17 5.62
C PRO A 289 4.20 32.84 5.87
N ASP A 290 5.43 32.71 5.36
CA ASP A 290 6.26 31.53 5.63
C ASP A 290 6.48 31.36 7.13
N GLU A 291 6.35 30.13 7.61
CA GLU A 291 6.65 29.73 8.98
C GLU A 291 8.12 29.39 9.10
N VAL A 292 8.87 30.02 9.99
CA VAL A 292 10.32 29.86 10.16
C VAL A 292 10.66 29.53 11.60
N TRP A 293 11.44 28.47 11.80
CA TRP A 293 11.95 28.04 13.11
C TRP A 293 13.47 27.88 13.07
N GLN A 294 14.12 28.28 14.15
CA GLN A 294 15.57 28.05 14.30
C GLN A 294 15.79 26.71 15.01
N THR A 295 16.99 26.13 14.80
CA THR A 295 17.40 24.90 15.49
C THR A 295 17.24 25.03 17.00
N GLY A 296 16.53 24.10 17.64
CA GLY A 296 16.27 24.09 19.08
C GLY A 296 15.04 24.86 19.52
N ASP A 297 14.36 25.58 18.63
CA ASP A 297 13.14 26.30 18.96
C ASP A 297 12.03 25.34 19.40
N LYS A 298 11.24 25.78 20.38
CA LYS A 298 9.99 25.12 20.79
C LYS A 298 8.89 25.46 19.80
N ILE A 299 8.36 24.43 19.15
CA ILE A 299 7.28 24.57 18.17
C ILE A 299 5.95 24.36 18.87
N PRO A 300 5.00 25.29 18.77
CA PRO A 300 3.64 25.07 19.24
C PRO A 300 3.00 23.92 18.49
N ALA A 301 2.50 22.93 19.22
CA ALA A 301 1.85 21.79 18.62
C ALA A 301 0.49 21.56 19.29
N HIS A 302 -0.53 21.42 18.46
CA HIS A 302 -1.90 21.20 18.91
C HIS A 302 -2.38 19.85 18.39
N PRO A 303 -3.10 19.06 19.22
CA PRO A 303 -3.70 17.83 18.77
C PRO A 303 -4.69 18.08 17.63
N VAL A 304 -4.62 17.24 16.62
CA VAL A 304 -5.58 17.19 15.52
C VAL A 304 -6.28 15.85 15.52
N TYR A 305 -7.52 15.83 15.07
CA TYR A 305 -8.30 14.61 15.08
C TYR A 305 -8.21 13.92 13.72
N SER A 306 -7.73 12.67 13.72
CA SER A 306 -7.64 11.89 12.50
C SER A 306 -9.01 11.59 11.89
N LYS A 307 -9.15 11.83 10.59
CA LYS A 307 -10.34 11.44 9.82
C LYS A 307 -10.35 9.94 9.48
N LEU A 308 -9.23 9.22 9.67
CA LEU A 308 -9.11 7.77 9.49
C LEU A 308 -9.60 7.04 10.75
N ARG A 309 -10.10 5.81 10.60
CA ARG A 309 -10.70 5.02 11.67
C ARG A 309 -9.89 3.76 11.97
N ALA A 310 -9.80 3.40 13.24
CA ALA A 310 -9.15 2.17 13.68
C ALA A 310 -9.93 0.91 13.24
N GLU A 311 -11.27 0.99 13.20
CA GLU A 311 -12.13 -0.15 12.85
C GLU A 311 -11.98 -0.61 11.41
N ASP A 312 -11.52 0.28 10.51
CA ASP A 312 -11.23 -0.05 9.12
C ASP A 312 -9.97 -0.92 8.96
N VAL A 313 -9.26 -1.22 10.05
CA VAL A 313 -8.02 -2.03 10.11
C VAL A 313 -8.24 -3.47 10.59
N GLU A 314 -9.48 -3.88 10.89
CA GLU A 314 -9.79 -5.23 11.32
C GLU A 314 -10.25 -6.09 10.13
N LEU A 315 -9.78 -7.35 10.10
CA LEU A 315 -10.29 -8.33 9.15
C LEU A 315 -11.67 -8.79 9.61
N LEU A 316 -12.67 -8.57 8.75
CA LEU A 316 -14.04 -8.98 9.02
C LEU A 316 -14.17 -10.51 8.92
N PRO A 317 -15.03 -11.15 9.73
CA PRO A 317 -15.14 -12.62 9.79
C PRO A 317 -15.53 -13.30 8.47
N GLU A 318 -16.16 -12.58 7.56
CA GLU A 318 -16.57 -13.08 6.23
C GLU A 318 -15.43 -13.18 5.23
N TYR A 319 -14.24 -12.62 5.51
CA TYR A 319 -13.09 -12.64 4.62
C TYR A 319 -11.93 -13.43 5.20
N GLU A 320 -11.19 -14.12 4.34
CA GLU A 320 -9.98 -14.84 4.73
C GLU A 320 -8.74 -13.94 4.70
N TYR A 321 -8.75 -12.88 3.85
CA TYR A 321 -7.62 -11.98 3.61
C TYR A 321 -8.04 -10.51 3.56
N PHE A 322 -7.14 -9.62 3.99
CA PHE A 322 -7.36 -8.16 3.87
C PHE A 322 -7.50 -7.71 2.41
N MET A 323 -6.67 -8.23 1.50
CA MET A 323 -6.78 -7.92 0.08
C MET A 323 -8.17 -8.27 -0.46
N GLU A 324 -8.74 -9.38 -0.03
CA GLU A 324 -10.10 -9.77 -0.39
C GLU A 324 -11.13 -8.76 0.12
N GLN A 325 -11.09 -8.46 1.42
CA GLN A 325 -11.96 -7.45 2.04
C GLN A 325 -11.84 -6.10 1.32
N GLU A 326 -10.63 -5.68 1.01
CA GLU A 326 -10.36 -4.40 0.35
C GLU A 326 -10.85 -4.36 -1.09
N ILE A 327 -10.78 -5.47 -1.84
CA ILE A 327 -11.36 -5.57 -3.19
C ILE A 327 -12.88 -5.40 -3.14
N TYR A 328 -13.54 -6.11 -2.24
CA TYR A 328 -15.01 -6.01 -2.10
C TYR A 328 -15.47 -4.66 -1.53
N ALA A 329 -14.64 -3.98 -0.75
CA ALA A 329 -14.94 -2.65 -0.21
C ALA A 329 -14.83 -1.50 -1.24
N GLN A 330 -14.34 -1.74 -2.45
CA GLN A 330 -14.12 -0.67 -3.44
C GLN A 330 -15.40 0.02 -3.90
N SER A 331 -16.51 -0.71 -4.01
CA SER A 331 -17.82 -0.12 -4.31
C SER A 331 -18.26 0.88 -3.23
N GLU A 332 -18.01 0.56 -1.94
CA GLU A 332 -18.33 1.45 -0.83
C GLU A 332 -17.39 2.65 -0.77
N SER A 333 -16.08 2.43 -0.92
CA SER A 333 -15.06 3.51 -0.83
C SER A 333 -15.23 4.54 -1.95
N THR A 334 -15.45 4.09 -3.19
CA THR A 334 -15.76 4.99 -4.31
C THR A 334 -17.10 5.70 -4.11
N GLY A 335 -18.09 5.01 -3.55
CA GLY A 335 -19.38 5.60 -3.21
C GLY A 335 -19.29 6.74 -2.18
N LYS A 336 -18.40 6.60 -1.18
CA LYS A 336 -18.11 7.67 -0.21
C LYS A 336 -17.50 8.90 -0.88
N LEU A 337 -16.54 8.67 -1.78
CA LEU A 337 -15.90 9.75 -2.54
C LEU A 337 -16.92 10.47 -3.46
N ILE A 338 -17.75 9.72 -4.16
CA ILE A 338 -18.79 10.28 -5.05
C ILE A 338 -19.83 11.09 -4.27
N LYS A 339 -20.17 10.73 -3.05
CA LYS A 339 -21.06 11.56 -2.19
C LYS A 339 -20.50 12.96 -1.99
N LEU A 340 -19.17 13.12 -1.84
CA LEU A 340 -18.55 14.45 -1.76
C LEU A 340 -18.71 15.21 -3.08
N PHE A 341 -18.51 14.54 -4.22
CA PHE A 341 -18.68 15.15 -5.53
C PHE A 341 -20.11 15.66 -5.74
N GLN A 342 -21.09 14.99 -5.15
CA GLN A 342 -22.49 15.37 -5.19
C GLN A 342 -22.87 16.43 -4.14
N GLY A 343 -21.92 16.94 -3.34
CA GLY A 343 -22.18 17.91 -2.28
C GLY A 343 -22.85 17.31 -1.04
N GLY A 344 -22.60 16.05 -0.76
CA GLY A 344 -23.09 15.29 0.38
C GLY A 344 -24.21 14.33 0.07
N SER A 345 -24.57 13.51 1.06
CA SER A 345 -25.66 12.54 0.96
C SER A 345 -27.05 13.24 0.92
N ASN A 346 -28.00 12.58 0.30
CA ASN A 346 -29.37 13.08 0.29
C ASN A 346 -29.94 13.23 1.71
N THR A 347 -29.61 12.30 2.59
CA THR A 347 -29.98 12.34 4.02
C THR A 347 -29.36 13.55 4.71
N GLY A 348 -28.06 13.78 4.53
CA GLY A 348 -27.36 14.94 5.09
C GLY A 348 -27.96 16.26 4.62
N LYS A 349 -28.19 16.40 3.30
CA LYS A 349 -28.82 17.60 2.71
C LYS A 349 -30.20 17.89 3.29
N ARG A 350 -31.04 16.85 3.43
CA ARG A 350 -32.37 16.97 4.03
C ARG A 350 -32.30 17.38 5.50
N MET A 351 -31.36 16.81 6.27
CA MET A 351 -31.18 17.18 7.67
C MET A 351 -30.71 18.63 7.81
N LEU A 352 -29.78 19.08 6.96
CA LEU A 352 -29.32 20.48 6.93
C LEU A 352 -30.48 21.45 6.62
N ALA A 353 -31.31 21.12 5.63
CA ALA A 353 -32.49 21.93 5.28
C ALA A 353 -33.49 22.05 6.45
N LEU A 354 -33.68 20.96 7.20
CA LEU A 354 -34.54 21.00 8.39
C LEU A 354 -33.99 21.86 9.52
N MET A 355 -32.67 21.76 9.78
CA MET A 355 -32.02 22.61 10.78
C MET A 355 -32.10 24.10 10.39
N GLU A 356 -31.98 24.39 9.11
CA GLU A 356 -32.08 25.75 8.58
C GLU A 356 -33.51 26.30 8.72
N GLY A 357 -34.51 25.51 8.33
CA GLY A 357 -35.92 25.85 8.47
C GLY A 357 -36.37 26.04 9.92
N ALA A 358 -35.77 25.31 10.84
CA ALA A 358 -36.03 25.47 12.29
C ALA A 358 -35.19 26.56 12.96
N GLY A 359 -34.25 27.22 12.26
CA GLY A 359 -33.39 28.26 12.79
C GLY A 359 -32.35 27.76 13.81
N VAL A 360 -32.06 26.46 13.87
CA VAL A 360 -31.16 25.87 14.88
C VAL A 360 -29.77 25.56 14.36
N LYS A 361 -29.55 25.70 13.05
CA LYS A 361 -28.33 25.30 12.34
C LYS A 361 -27.05 25.90 12.92
N ASP A 362 -27.02 27.20 13.14
CA ASP A 362 -25.80 27.88 13.59
C ASP A 362 -25.43 27.53 15.03
N TYR A 363 -26.45 27.38 15.92
CA TYR A 363 -26.24 26.95 17.30
C TYR A 363 -25.65 25.52 17.33
N ILE A 364 -26.26 24.57 16.64
CA ILE A 364 -25.81 23.17 16.61
C ILE A 364 -24.44 23.09 15.96
N PHE A 365 -24.18 23.88 14.91
CA PHE A 365 -22.89 23.92 14.22
C PHE A 365 -21.76 24.41 15.15
N SER A 366 -21.99 25.50 15.92
CA SER A 366 -21.01 26.00 16.90
C SER A 366 -20.67 24.94 17.96
N LYS A 367 -21.67 24.26 18.50
CA LYS A 367 -21.46 23.19 19.50
C LYS A 367 -20.79 21.96 18.88
N MET A 368 -21.08 21.63 17.61
CA MET A 368 -20.41 20.55 16.92
C MET A 368 -18.92 20.85 16.69
N GLN A 369 -18.55 22.09 16.40
CA GLN A 369 -17.15 22.47 16.32
C GLN A 369 -16.42 22.17 17.64
N ASN A 370 -17.05 22.50 18.77
CA ASN A 370 -16.52 22.16 20.07
C ASN A 370 -16.41 20.64 20.29
N PHE A 371 -17.42 19.88 19.85
CA PHE A 371 -17.42 18.43 19.91
C PHE A 371 -16.29 17.79 19.08
N VAL A 372 -16.05 18.28 17.85
CA VAL A 372 -14.98 17.81 16.97
C VAL A 372 -13.60 18.18 17.54
N ASN A 373 -13.48 19.37 18.15
CA ASN A 373 -12.22 19.86 18.70
C ASN A 373 -11.95 19.40 20.15
N ALA A 374 -12.89 18.69 20.77
CA ALA A 374 -12.73 18.18 22.14
C ALA A 374 -11.55 17.19 22.24
N HIS A 375 -10.74 17.38 23.27
CA HIS A 375 -9.48 16.66 23.43
C HIS A 375 -9.64 15.24 24.01
N THR A 376 -10.74 14.98 24.70
CA THR A 376 -10.97 13.70 25.36
C THR A 376 -12.33 13.10 25.03
N PRO A 377 -12.50 11.75 25.09
CA PRO A 377 -13.80 11.12 24.98
C PRO A 377 -14.81 11.60 26.04
N LEU A 378 -14.34 11.91 27.25
CA LEU A 378 -15.17 12.43 28.33
C LEU A 378 -15.75 13.80 27.98
N GLU A 379 -14.91 14.73 27.51
CA GLU A 379 -15.34 16.08 27.10
C GLU A 379 -16.35 16.00 25.94
N ARG A 380 -16.18 15.09 24.99
CA ARG A 380 -17.16 14.85 23.93
C ARG A 380 -18.50 14.36 24.46
N ARG A 381 -18.44 13.42 25.40
CA ARG A 381 -19.65 12.90 26.05
C ARG A 381 -20.41 14.03 26.79
N GLU A 382 -19.69 14.91 27.43
CA GLU A 382 -20.28 16.11 28.11
C GLU A 382 -20.94 17.04 27.10
N ILE A 383 -20.26 17.41 26.02
CA ILE A 383 -20.80 18.24 24.93
C ILE A 383 -22.01 17.58 24.27
N PHE A 384 -21.94 16.27 24.00
CA PHE A 384 -23.06 15.52 23.43
C PHE A 384 -24.29 15.53 24.35
N ASN A 385 -24.08 15.29 25.66
CA ASN A 385 -25.15 15.32 26.66
C ASN A 385 -25.72 16.72 26.85
N GLU A 386 -24.87 17.73 26.81
CA GLU A 386 -25.32 19.16 26.87
C GLU A 386 -26.25 19.47 25.68
N LEU A 387 -25.83 19.07 24.45
CA LEU A 387 -26.66 19.25 23.26
C LEU A 387 -27.97 18.46 23.37
N LEU A 388 -27.89 17.18 23.76
CA LEU A 388 -29.05 16.29 23.86
C LEU A 388 -30.12 16.85 24.80
N ASN A 389 -29.70 17.50 25.90
CA ASN A 389 -30.58 18.03 26.93
C ASN A 389 -30.94 19.52 26.70
N SER A 390 -30.41 20.16 25.67
CA SER A 390 -30.71 21.53 25.34
C SER A 390 -32.18 21.70 24.88
N ASP A 391 -32.81 22.77 25.26
CA ASP A 391 -34.18 23.11 24.80
C ASP A 391 -34.23 23.28 23.29
N ILE A 392 -33.18 23.82 22.70
CA ILE A 392 -33.06 24.06 21.27
C ILE A 392 -33.11 22.73 20.54
N PHE A 393 -32.30 21.73 20.93
CA PHE A 393 -32.33 20.42 20.28
C PHE A 393 -33.62 19.64 20.60
N THR A 394 -34.15 19.77 21.81
CA THR A 394 -35.40 19.12 22.21
C THR A 394 -36.59 19.61 21.36
N ASN A 395 -36.68 20.91 21.14
CA ASN A 395 -37.72 21.50 20.27
C ASN A 395 -37.50 21.08 18.80
N PHE A 396 -36.27 21.12 18.29
CA PHE A 396 -35.94 20.65 16.95
C PHE A 396 -36.33 19.18 16.77
N PHE A 397 -35.91 18.32 17.69
CA PHE A 397 -36.24 16.89 17.65
C PHE A 397 -37.75 16.65 17.60
N SER A 398 -38.52 17.42 18.41
CA SER A 398 -39.98 17.29 18.41
C SER A 398 -40.62 17.68 17.08
N GLN A 399 -40.05 18.67 16.38
CA GLN A 399 -40.50 19.08 15.04
C GLN A 399 -40.17 18.04 13.97
N VAL A 400 -38.96 17.50 14.00
CA VAL A 400 -38.50 16.54 12.96
C VAL A 400 -39.02 15.14 13.18
N ARG A 401 -39.38 14.76 14.42
CA ARG A 401 -39.88 13.44 14.77
C ARG A 401 -41.10 13.03 13.94
N SER A 402 -42.06 13.91 13.81
CA SER A 402 -43.31 13.61 13.06
C SER A 402 -43.05 13.48 11.57
N THR A 403 -42.06 14.18 11.01
CA THR A 403 -41.76 14.19 9.58
C THR A 403 -40.84 13.02 9.20
N TYR A 404 -40.09 12.47 10.15
CA TYR A 404 -39.03 11.47 9.90
C TYR A 404 -39.26 10.13 10.59
N GLN A 405 -40.41 9.89 11.21
CA GLN A 405 -40.65 8.67 11.98
C GLN A 405 -40.38 7.40 11.14
N GLU A 406 -40.94 7.31 9.94
CA GLU A 406 -40.68 6.18 9.04
C GLU A 406 -39.22 6.09 8.58
N PHE A 407 -38.58 7.23 8.33
CA PHE A 407 -37.20 7.32 7.91
C PHE A 407 -36.26 6.93 9.04
N PHE A 408 -36.52 7.39 10.27
CA PHE A 408 -35.71 7.01 11.43
C PHE A 408 -35.92 5.55 11.81
N ASP A 409 -37.10 4.99 11.68
CA ASP A 409 -37.36 3.60 12.01
C ASP A 409 -36.65 2.62 11.05
N VAL A 410 -36.57 2.93 9.77
CA VAL A 410 -35.91 2.10 8.76
C VAL A 410 -34.40 2.38 8.71
N ALA A 411 -34.00 3.62 8.57
CA ALA A 411 -32.60 4.02 8.45
C ALA A 411 -31.80 3.79 9.74
N VAL A 412 -32.42 3.93 10.90
CA VAL A 412 -31.79 3.67 12.20
C VAL A 412 -31.53 2.20 12.39
N LYS A 413 -32.48 1.33 12.03
CA LYS A 413 -32.30 -0.13 12.15
C LYS A 413 -31.21 -0.65 11.21
N GLU A 414 -31.17 -0.18 9.98
CA GLU A 414 -30.14 -0.57 9.01
C GLU A 414 -28.76 0.05 9.33
N ASP A 415 -28.70 1.31 9.76
CA ASP A 415 -27.44 1.99 10.10
C ASP A 415 -26.89 1.57 11.47
N PHE A 416 -27.73 1.14 12.38
CA PHE A 416 -27.32 0.66 13.70
C PHE A 416 -26.61 -0.69 13.61
N ASP A 417 -27.12 -1.57 12.76
CA ASP A 417 -26.54 -2.89 12.51
C ASP A 417 -25.33 -2.81 11.56
N LYS A 418 -25.26 -1.78 10.69
CA LYS A 418 -24.28 -1.72 9.57
C LYS A 418 -23.23 -0.63 9.68
N LYS A 419 -23.22 0.30 10.66
CA LYS A 419 -22.14 1.28 10.79
C LYS A 419 -22.40 2.74 10.42
N TYR A 420 -21.72 3.57 11.16
CA TYR A 420 -20.93 4.75 10.78
C TYR A 420 -21.63 6.09 10.83
N PHE A 421 -21.30 6.73 11.93
CA PHE A 421 -21.34 8.19 12.00
C PHE A 421 -19.94 8.71 11.67
N PHE A 422 -19.79 9.59 10.74
CA PHE A 422 -18.49 10.14 10.30
C PHE A 422 -17.74 10.88 11.40
N SER A 423 -18.44 11.43 12.36
CA SER A 423 -17.92 12.33 13.40
C SER A 423 -17.89 11.75 14.80
N ILE A 424 -18.57 10.62 15.05
CA ILE A 424 -18.70 10.01 16.37
C ILE A 424 -17.96 8.69 16.42
N GLU A 425 -17.14 8.48 17.44
CA GLU A 425 -16.48 7.20 17.66
C GLU A 425 -17.50 6.10 17.95
N LYS A 426 -17.33 4.94 17.32
CA LYS A 426 -18.19 3.78 17.48
C LYS A 426 -18.40 3.42 18.96
N ASN A 427 -17.33 3.43 19.75
CA ASN A 427 -17.40 3.07 21.16
C ASN A 427 -18.20 4.10 21.95
N LEU A 428 -18.01 5.40 21.68
CA LEU A 428 -18.77 6.47 22.34
C LEU A 428 -20.25 6.36 21.97
N PHE A 429 -20.57 6.05 20.72
CA PHE A 429 -21.92 5.83 20.26
C PHE A 429 -22.55 4.58 20.88
N LEU A 430 -21.83 3.46 20.94
CA LEU A 430 -22.30 2.20 21.54
C LEU A 430 -22.52 2.36 23.04
N GLU A 431 -21.64 3.07 23.74
CA GLU A 431 -21.84 3.38 25.17
C GLU A 431 -23.08 4.25 25.41
N MET A 432 -23.33 5.23 24.53
CA MET A 432 -24.55 6.06 24.60
C MET A 432 -25.81 5.30 24.19
N ALA A 433 -25.69 4.24 23.41
CA ALA A 433 -26.80 3.42 22.92
C ALA A 433 -27.11 2.22 23.86
N ASN A 434 -26.22 1.88 24.79
CA ASN A 434 -26.39 0.74 25.70
C ASN A 434 -27.60 0.82 26.65
N ASP A 435 -28.19 2.00 26.78
CA ASP A 435 -29.43 2.22 27.55
C ASP A 435 -30.72 1.95 26.77
N GLY A 436 -30.63 1.30 25.63
CA GLY A 436 -31.76 1.02 24.73
C GLY A 436 -31.90 2.01 23.57
N TYR A 437 -32.77 1.69 22.61
CA TYR A 437 -33.04 2.54 21.44
C TYR A 437 -33.60 3.90 21.87
N ASP A 438 -32.71 4.90 21.99
CA ASP A 438 -33.12 6.30 22.21
C ASP A 438 -33.11 7.05 20.88
N LEU A 439 -34.31 7.24 20.33
CA LEU A 439 -34.50 7.95 19.07
C LEU A 439 -33.97 9.38 19.10
N LYS A 440 -33.96 10.04 20.24
CA LYS A 440 -33.47 11.40 20.39
C LYS A 440 -31.93 11.44 20.29
N LYS A 441 -31.23 10.49 20.94
CA LYS A 441 -29.77 10.35 20.85
C LYS A 441 -29.34 10.07 19.41
N ILE A 442 -30.02 9.15 18.72
CA ILE A 442 -29.75 8.81 17.32
C ILE A 442 -30.00 10.01 16.41
N SER A 443 -31.07 10.76 16.63
CA SER A 443 -31.36 11.98 15.86
C SER A 443 -30.28 13.04 16.03
N LEU A 444 -29.73 13.21 17.25
CA LEU A 444 -28.61 14.12 17.49
C LEU A 444 -27.37 13.64 16.75
N ALA A 445 -27.04 12.36 16.84
CA ALA A 445 -25.90 11.79 16.14
C ALA A 445 -26.00 12.00 14.62
N LYS A 446 -27.16 11.75 14.01
CA LYS A 446 -27.41 12.02 12.58
C LYS A 446 -27.35 13.50 12.22
N THR A 447 -27.76 14.36 13.13
CA THR A 447 -27.64 15.83 12.96
C THR A 447 -26.17 16.26 12.94
N LEU A 448 -25.37 15.74 13.88
CA LEU A 448 -23.93 15.99 13.90
C LEU A 448 -23.22 15.43 12.67
N ASP A 449 -23.60 14.24 12.21
CA ASP A 449 -23.08 13.65 10.98
C ASP A 449 -23.36 14.49 9.74
N ALA A 450 -24.57 15.03 9.61
CA ALA A 450 -24.91 15.90 8.49
C ALA A 450 -24.07 17.19 8.46
N LEU A 451 -23.77 17.75 9.62
CA LEU A 451 -22.90 18.92 9.73
C LEU A 451 -21.45 18.57 9.44
N ALA A 452 -20.94 17.43 9.92
CA ALA A 452 -19.60 16.95 9.61
C ALA A 452 -19.43 16.66 8.11
N GLU A 453 -20.43 16.05 7.49
CA GLU A 453 -20.46 15.84 6.04
C GLU A 453 -20.40 17.16 5.27
N LYS A 454 -21.15 18.17 5.71
CA LYS A 454 -21.10 19.52 5.12
C LYS A 454 -19.71 20.16 5.24
N MET A 455 -19.04 20.01 6.37
CA MET A 455 -17.67 20.51 6.54
C MET A 455 -16.71 19.80 5.60
N ASN A 456 -16.79 18.47 5.53
CA ASN A 456 -15.95 17.68 4.63
C ASN A 456 -16.18 18.02 3.16
N VAL A 457 -17.44 18.26 2.76
CA VAL A 457 -17.78 18.71 1.40
C VAL A 457 -17.19 20.09 1.12
N LYS A 458 -17.25 21.01 2.08
CA LYS A 458 -16.67 22.35 1.92
C LYS A 458 -15.16 22.27 1.73
N ASP A 459 -14.45 21.58 2.63
CA ASP A 459 -12.99 21.43 2.57
C ASP A 459 -12.55 20.76 1.27
N PHE A 460 -13.29 19.72 0.84
CA PHE A 460 -13.01 19.01 -0.40
C PHE A 460 -13.20 19.92 -1.62
N ASN A 461 -14.33 20.65 -1.69
CA ASN A 461 -14.61 21.56 -2.80
C ASN A 461 -13.57 22.67 -2.88
N GLU A 462 -13.15 23.25 -1.74
CA GLU A 462 -12.08 24.24 -1.68
C GLU A 462 -10.77 23.70 -2.26
N SER A 463 -10.39 22.47 -1.93
CA SER A 463 -9.21 21.82 -2.51
C SER A 463 -9.36 21.61 -4.03
N VAL A 464 -10.53 21.19 -4.50
CA VAL A 464 -10.81 21.02 -5.94
C VAL A 464 -10.81 22.35 -6.68
N ASP A 465 -11.42 23.40 -6.11
CA ASP A 465 -11.49 24.72 -6.73
C ASP A 465 -10.08 25.35 -6.82
N ASN A 466 -9.24 25.16 -5.80
CA ASN A 466 -7.82 25.53 -5.85
C ASN A 466 -7.05 24.76 -6.94
N PHE A 467 -7.27 23.46 -7.08
CA PHE A 467 -6.71 22.66 -8.18
C PHE A 467 -7.14 23.24 -9.54
N LEU A 468 -8.41 23.55 -9.72
CA LEU A 468 -8.94 24.11 -10.96
C LEU A 468 -8.33 25.47 -11.28
N LEU A 469 -8.13 26.32 -10.25
CA LEU A 469 -7.46 27.60 -10.42
C LEU A 469 -6.02 27.42 -10.91
N LEU A 470 -5.26 26.47 -10.32
CA LEU A 470 -3.90 26.17 -10.74
C LEU A 470 -3.88 25.59 -12.16
N MET A 471 -4.77 24.66 -12.48
CA MET A 471 -4.90 24.07 -13.82
C MET A 471 -5.24 25.15 -14.88
N LYS A 472 -6.19 26.03 -14.56
CA LYS A 472 -6.53 27.17 -15.43
C LYS A 472 -5.31 28.05 -15.73
N ASN A 473 -4.53 28.39 -14.69
CA ASN A 473 -3.31 29.16 -14.85
C ASN A 473 -2.30 28.45 -15.76
N THR A 474 -2.11 27.15 -15.58
CA THR A 474 -1.23 26.33 -16.42
C THR A 474 -1.68 26.33 -17.88
N ILE A 475 -2.97 26.18 -18.14
CA ILE A 475 -3.55 26.20 -19.49
C ILE A 475 -3.36 27.59 -20.14
N GLN A 476 -3.72 28.66 -19.45
CA GLN A 476 -3.63 30.04 -19.96
C GLN A 476 -2.20 30.44 -20.31
N ASN A 477 -1.21 29.92 -19.57
CA ASN A 477 0.20 30.18 -19.84
C ASN A 477 0.83 29.19 -20.83
N ASN A 478 0.04 28.27 -21.41
CA ASN A 478 0.52 27.23 -22.32
C ASN A 478 1.69 26.43 -21.69
N ARG A 479 1.45 25.93 -20.47
CA ARG A 479 2.42 25.20 -19.65
C ARG A 479 2.01 23.75 -19.48
N ASN A 480 2.91 22.94 -18.92
CA ASN A 480 2.72 21.50 -18.77
C ASN A 480 2.16 21.15 -17.39
N ALA A 481 1.35 20.10 -17.35
CA ALA A 481 0.93 19.43 -16.15
C ALA A 481 1.59 18.04 -16.08
N TYR A 482 2.50 17.84 -15.12
CA TYR A 482 3.19 16.56 -14.90
C TYR A 482 2.53 15.81 -13.77
N SER A 483 2.18 14.53 -13.97
CA SER A 483 1.66 13.68 -12.93
C SER A 483 2.71 12.64 -12.52
N ILE A 484 3.29 12.82 -11.32
CA ILE A 484 4.44 12.05 -10.86
C ILE A 484 4.01 11.08 -9.79
N ALA A 485 4.35 9.80 -9.96
CA ALA A 485 3.99 8.75 -9.01
C ALA A 485 4.82 7.47 -9.24
N CYS A 486 4.75 6.53 -8.28
CA CYS A 486 5.37 5.21 -8.36
C CYS A 486 4.34 4.09 -8.31
N GLY A 487 4.67 2.92 -8.88
CA GLY A 487 3.90 1.69 -8.75
C GLY A 487 2.42 1.85 -9.15
N THR A 488 1.53 1.38 -8.29
CA THR A 488 0.07 1.46 -8.49
C THR A 488 -0.41 2.89 -8.77
N SER A 489 0.10 3.88 -8.04
CA SER A 489 -0.25 5.29 -8.27
C SER A 489 0.22 5.79 -9.65
N PHE A 490 1.37 5.33 -10.14
CA PHE A 490 1.81 5.64 -11.51
C PHE A 490 0.86 5.05 -12.56
N HIS A 491 0.36 3.83 -12.35
CA HIS A 491 -0.64 3.25 -13.26
C HIS A 491 -1.95 4.04 -13.24
N ALA A 492 -2.35 4.57 -12.09
CA ALA A 492 -3.49 5.48 -11.99
C ALA A 492 -3.26 6.78 -12.77
N THR A 493 -2.04 7.35 -12.75
CA THR A 493 -1.72 8.54 -13.55
C THR A 493 -1.74 8.28 -15.07
N LYS A 494 -1.37 7.06 -15.50
CA LYS A 494 -1.52 6.63 -16.90
C LYS A 494 -2.98 6.62 -17.34
N ILE A 495 -3.88 6.19 -16.48
CA ILE A 495 -5.33 6.23 -16.73
C ILE A 495 -5.85 7.67 -16.65
N ALA A 496 -5.33 8.48 -15.73
CA ALA A 496 -5.67 9.89 -15.65
C ALA A 496 -5.37 10.65 -16.95
N ALA A 497 -4.23 10.39 -17.58
CA ALA A 497 -3.89 10.98 -18.88
C ALA A 497 -4.95 10.65 -19.94
N LEU A 498 -5.45 9.41 -19.97
CA LEU A 498 -6.57 9.04 -20.85
C LEU A 498 -7.84 9.82 -20.50
N PHE A 499 -8.18 9.98 -19.24
CA PHE A 499 -9.38 10.71 -18.81
C PHE A 499 -9.31 12.18 -19.19
N PHE A 500 -8.19 12.87 -18.88
CA PHE A 500 -8.03 14.27 -19.22
C PHE A 500 -8.02 14.51 -20.74
N ASN A 501 -7.38 13.61 -21.49
CA ASN A 501 -7.40 13.67 -22.95
C ASN A 501 -8.83 13.49 -23.49
N SER A 502 -9.56 12.48 -23.01
CA SER A 502 -10.87 12.12 -23.55
C SER A 502 -12.00 13.08 -23.12
N ILE A 503 -11.93 13.60 -21.89
CA ILE A 503 -13.00 14.39 -21.28
C ILE A 503 -12.75 15.89 -21.42
N ALA A 504 -11.51 16.34 -21.14
CA ALA A 504 -11.16 17.74 -21.11
C ALA A 504 -10.37 18.21 -22.35
N GLY A 505 -9.95 17.30 -23.23
CA GLY A 505 -9.08 17.62 -24.36
C GLY A 505 -7.74 18.22 -23.94
N LEU A 506 -7.19 17.73 -22.83
CA LEU A 506 -5.95 18.22 -22.23
C LEU A 506 -4.92 17.11 -22.05
N GLU A 507 -3.65 17.49 -22.19
CA GLU A 507 -2.55 16.61 -21.89
C GLU A 507 -2.15 16.69 -20.41
N ILE A 508 -2.03 15.55 -19.76
CA ILE A 508 -1.31 15.38 -18.49
C ILE A 508 -0.21 14.36 -18.74
N ILE A 509 1.01 14.66 -18.33
CA ILE A 509 2.20 13.85 -18.58
C ILE A 509 2.43 12.92 -17.39
N PRO A 510 2.04 11.62 -17.47
CA PRO A 510 2.31 10.66 -16.41
C PRO A 510 3.77 10.22 -16.48
N ILE A 511 4.50 10.35 -15.38
CA ILE A 511 5.95 10.11 -15.37
C ILE A 511 6.43 9.50 -14.06
N LEU A 512 7.41 8.62 -14.15
CA LEU A 512 8.10 8.07 -12.98
C LEU A 512 9.12 9.09 -12.42
N PRO A 513 9.40 9.07 -11.13
CA PRO A 513 10.35 10.00 -10.50
C PRO A 513 11.74 10.01 -11.15
N GLY A 514 12.29 8.83 -11.47
CA GLY A 514 13.60 8.71 -12.12
C GLY A 514 13.62 9.33 -13.52
N ASP A 515 12.57 9.05 -14.30
CA ASP A 515 12.42 9.60 -15.66
C ASP A 515 12.22 11.13 -15.61
N PHE A 516 11.46 11.63 -14.62
CA PHE A 516 11.30 13.07 -14.41
C PHE A 516 12.64 13.75 -14.15
N ARG A 517 13.49 13.19 -13.28
CA ARG A 517 14.83 13.73 -13.03
C ARG A 517 15.70 13.72 -14.27
N GLY A 518 15.67 12.63 -15.04
CA GLY A 518 16.50 12.46 -16.23
C GLY A 518 16.06 13.28 -17.43
N GLU A 519 14.75 13.37 -17.67
CA GLU A 519 14.21 13.87 -18.93
C GLU A 519 13.55 15.27 -18.83
N TYR A 520 13.00 15.62 -17.65
CA TYR A 520 12.15 16.81 -17.52
C TYR A 520 12.66 17.84 -16.50
N SER A 521 13.46 17.45 -15.52
CA SER A 521 13.82 18.35 -14.41
C SER A 521 14.44 19.67 -14.83
N ASN A 522 15.16 19.71 -15.95
CA ASN A 522 15.74 20.94 -16.52
C ASN A 522 14.81 21.67 -17.51
N CYS A 523 13.69 21.08 -17.87
CA CYS A 523 12.69 21.65 -18.77
C CYS A 523 11.55 22.36 -18.01
N ILE A 524 11.47 22.20 -16.71
CA ILE A 524 10.47 22.84 -15.83
C ILE A 524 10.61 24.36 -15.90
N LYS A 525 9.48 25.03 -15.96
CA LYS A 525 9.38 26.48 -16.04
C LYS A 525 8.27 27.01 -15.13
N ASP A 526 8.26 28.34 -14.94
CA ASP A 526 7.18 29.01 -14.22
C ASP A 526 5.80 28.65 -14.76
N ASN A 527 4.85 28.47 -13.86
CA ASN A 527 3.47 28.08 -14.11
C ASN A 527 3.27 26.65 -14.62
N ASP A 528 4.32 25.81 -14.65
CA ASP A 528 4.11 24.36 -14.74
C ASP A 528 3.41 23.86 -13.49
N LEU A 529 2.62 22.80 -13.64
CA LEU A 529 1.90 22.15 -12.55
C LEU A 529 2.45 20.74 -12.31
N ILE A 530 2.78 20.44 -11.06
CA ILE A 530 3.15 19.09 -10.63
C ILE A 530 1.98 18.49 -9.84
N ILE A 531 1.54 17.31 -10.25
CA ILE A 531 0.52 16.53 -9.58
C ILE A 531 1.18 15.29 -9.00
N GLY A 532 1.44 15.28 -7.70
CA GLY A 532 1.98 14.12 -6.98
C GLY A 532 0.86 13.18 -6.55
N VAL A 533 1.05 11.87 -6.76
CA VAL A 533 0.04 10.87 -6.35
C VAL A 533 0.68 9.84 -5.45
N SER A 534 0.14 9.70 -4.24
CA SER A 534 0.67 8.75 -3.25
C SER A 534 -0.43 8.29 -2.29
N GLN A 535 -0.53 7.00 -2.04
CA GLN A 535 -1.46 6.48 -1.04
C GLN A 535 -1.04 6.91 0.38
N SER A 536 0.22 6.70 0.75
CA SER A 536 0.73 7.04 2.07
C SER A 536 0.99 8.54 2.25
N GLY A 537 1.33 9.25 1.17
CA GLY A 537 1.85 10.61 1.20
C GLY A 537 3.29 10.73 1.74
N GLU A 538 3.98 9.59 1.87
CA GLU A 538 5.36 9.48 2.39
C GLU A 538 6.31 8.89 1.35
N THR A 539 5.96 8.91 0.07
CA THR A 539 6.81 8.39 -1.01
C THR A 539 8.06 9.27 -1.16
N LYS A 540 9.19 8.75 -0.75
CA LYS A 540 10.46 9.48 -0.67
C LYS A 540 10.88 10.08 -2.01
N ASP A 541 10.85 9.29 -3.09
CA ASP A 541 11.21 9.77 -4.44
C ASP A 541 10.38 10.99 -4.86
N LEU A 542 9.11 11.04 -4.47
CA LEU A 542 8.23 12.16 -4.78
C LEU A 542 8.52 13.37 -3.89
N ILE A 543 8.80 13.14 -2.60
CA ILE A 543 9.23 14.20 -1.66
C ILE A 543 10.52 14.85 -2.16
N ASP A 544 11.49 14.05 -2.60
CA ASP A 544 12.77 14.55 -3.10
C ASP A 544 12.62 15.37 -4.38
N ILE A 545 11.74 14.94 -5.30
CA ILE A 545 11.43 15.77 -6.49
C ILE A 545 10.82 17.11 -6.08
N PHE A 546 9.93 17.11 -5.10
CA PHE A 546 9.33 18.36 -4.64
C PHE A 546 10.37 19.29 -4.02
N ASN A 547 11.33 18.73 -3.25
CA ASN A 547 12.47 19.47 -2.72
C ASN A 547 13.38 20.01 -3.84
N ASP A 548 13.66 19.19 -4.88
CA ASP A 548 14.47 19.59 -6.03
C ASP A 548 13.82 20.75 -6.80
N ILE A 549 12.49 20.75 -6.91
CA ILE A 549 11.74 21.85 -7.56
C ILE A 549 11.79 23.10 -6.69
N ASP A 550 11.61 22.99 -5.37
CA ASP A 550 11.68 24.13 -4.44
C ASP A 550 13.06 24.79 -4.45
N ALA A 551 14.12 24.01 -4.65
CA ALA A 551 15.50 24.53 -4.74
C ALA A 551 15.77 25.33 -6.04
N LYS A 552 14.91 25.23 -7.06
CA LYS A 552 15.12 25.94 -8.35
C LYS A 552 14.59 27.37 -8.36
N ASP A 553 13.93 27.82 -7.31
CA ASP A 553 13.31 29.16 -7.20
C ASP A 553 12.38 29.52 -8.37
N LEU A 554 11.66 28.54 -8.89
CA LEU A 554 10.65 28.68 -9.94
C LEU A 554 9.24 28.76 -9.34
N ASN A 555 8.36 29.49 -10.01
CA ASN A 555 6.93 29.52 -9.66
C ASN A 555 6.19 28.29 -10.20
N VAL A 556 6.59 27.12 -9.72
CA VAL A 556 5.94 25.85 -10.02
C VAL A 556 5.00 25.48 -8.89
N ARG A 557 3.77 25.13 -9.21
CA ARG A 557 2.76 24.76 -8.21
C ARG A 557 2.66 23.24 -8.07
N LYS A 558 2.39 22.81 -6.85
CA LYS A 558 2.38 21.39 -6.47
C LYS A 558 1.04 21.02 -5.88
N VAL A 559 0.37 20.10 -6.52
CA VAL A 559 -0.87 19.47 -6.04
C VAL A 559 -0.56 18.03 -5.68
N VAL A 560 -1.12 17.53 -4.59
CA VAL A 560 -1.01 16.11 -4.24
C VAL A 560 -2.36 15.45 -4.04
N LEU A 561 -2.49 14.23 -4.53
CA LEU A 561 -3.60 13.34 -4.26
C LEU A 561 -3.11 12.30 -3.24
N VAL A 562 -3.59 12.38 -1.99
CA VAL A 562 -3.12 11.52 -0.90
C VAL A 562 -4.28 10.96 -0.09
N ASN A 563 -4.11 9.74 0.42
CA ASN A 563 -5.08 9.16 1.36
C ASN A 563 -4.84 9.65 2.80
N ASN A 564 -3.57 9.80 3.17
CA ASN A 564 -3.18 10.32 4.48
C ASN A 564 -2.91 11.83 4.37
N MET A 565 -3.88 12.64 4.73
CA MET A 565 -3.75 14.10 4.75
C MET A 565 -2.75 14.61 5.79
N ASN A 566 -2.39 13.79 6.78
CA ASN A 566 -1.40 14.12 7.81
C ASN A 566 0.03 13.69 7.41
N SER A 567 0.25 13.41 6.13
CA SER A 567 1.55 13.01 5.59
C SER A 567 2.42 14.21 5.21
N THR A 568 3.70 13.94 5.00
CA THR A 568 4.68 14.93 4.54
C THR A 568 4.26 15.61 3.24
N LEU A 569 3.82 14.84 2.24
CA LEU A 569 3.33 15.42 0.98
C LEU A 569 2.07 16.27 1.17
N GLY A 570 1.15 15.80 2.01
CA GLY A 570 -0.14 16.48 2.23
C GLY A 570 -0.02 17.80 2.99
N GLN A 571 0.87 17.87 3.98
CA GLN A 571 0.96 19.02 4.89
C GLN A 571 2.12 19.96 4.61
N GLU A 572 3.25 19.44 4.09
CA GLU A 572 4.49 20.21 4.07
C GLU A 572 4.98 20.55 2.66
N LYS A 573 4.63 19.72 1.67
CA LYS A 573 5.28 19.78 0.35
C LYS A 573 4.37 20.21 -0.78
N SER A 574 3.07 20.36 -0.54
CA SER A 574 2.11 20.74 -1.58
C SER A 574 1.45 22.07 -1.32
N ASP A 575 1.10 22.79 -2.39
CA ASP A 575 0.25 23.98 -2.33
C ASP A 575 -1.23 23.59 -2.14
N VAL A 576 -1.63 22.44 -2.70
CA VAL A 576 -2.99 21.89 -2.61
C VAL A 576 -2.93 20.39 -2.38
N ALA A 577 -3.60 19.91 -1.35
CA ALA A 577 -3.78 18.48 -1.10
C ALA A 577 -5.25 18.08 -1.29
N ILE A 578 -5.49 17.04 -2.07
CA ILE A 578 -6.83 16.49 -2.33
C ILE A 578 -6.90 15.08 -1.74
N PRO A 579 -7.84 14.79 -0.83
CA PRO A 579 -7.94 13.49 -0.20
C PRO A 579 -8.54 12.43 -1.15
N ILE A 580 -7.92 11.26 -1.21
CA ILE A 580 -8.39 10.10 -1.97
C ILE A 580 -9.54 9.37 -1.25
N LEU A 581 -9.58 9.41 0.07
CA LEU A 581 -10.64 8.87 0.94
C LEU A 581 -10.95 7.37 0.75
N CYS A 582 -9.94 6.56 0.47
CA CYS A 582 -10.14 5.11 0.39
C CYS A 582 -10.14 4.41 1.76
N GLY A 583 -9.92 5.14 2.85
CA GLY A 583 -9.73 4.60 4.19
C GLY A 583 -8.37 3.91 4.35
N PRO A 584 -8.11 3.29 5.51
CA PRO A 584 -6.93 2.47 5.72
C PRO A 584 -6.89 1.30 4.74
N GLU A 585 -5.71 0.95 4.29
CA GLU A 585 -5.44 -0.17 3.40
C GLU A 585 -4.30 -0.98 4.00
N ILE A 586 -4.61 -2.21 4.43
CA ILE A 586 -3.72 -3.06 5.24
C ILE A 586 -2.92 -4.01 4.38
N ALA A 587 -3.58 -4.63 3.38
CA ALA A 587 -2.87 -5.45 2.43
C ALA A 587 -1.74 -4.65 1.76
N VAL A 588 -0.57 -5.26 1.61
CA VAL A 588 0.57 -4.63 0.95
C VAL A 588 0.22 -4.25 -0.50
N PRO A 589 -0.39 -5.12 -1.29
CA PRO A 589 -0.85 -4.78 -2.63
C PRO A 589 -2.02 -3.79 -2.59
N ALA A 590 -1.80 -2.59 -3.08
CA ALA A 590 -2.83 -1.55 -3.13
C ALA A 590 -4.01 -1.93 -4.03
N THR A 591 -5.22 -1.67 -3.57
CA THR A 591 -6.49 -1.97 -4.27
C THR A 591 -7.47 -0.80 -4.22
N LYS A 592 -7.98 -0.46 -3.03
CA LYS A 592 -8.94 0.65 -2.82
C LYS A 592 -8.35 2.01 -3.22
N SER A 593 -7.09 2.25 -2.86
CA SER A 593 -6.41 3.50 -3.17
C SER A 593 -6.32 3.73 -4.66
N PHE A 594 -5.99 2.71 -5.44
CA PHE A 594 -5.99 2.79 -6.90
C PHE A 594 -7.37 3.15 -7.46
N MET A 595 -8.41 2.44 -7.02
CA MET A 595 -9.77 2.66 -7.51
C MET A 595 -10.28 4.06 -7.17
N ASN A 596 -9.99 4.54 -5.96
CA ASN A 596 -10.35 5.90 -5.57
C ASN A 596 -9.49 6.96 -6.29
N GLN A 597 -8.21 6.70 -6.57
CA GLN A 597 -7.37 7.59 -7.38
C GLN A 597 -7.95 7.79 -8.78
N ILE A 598 -8.28 6.70 -9.49
CA ILE A 598 -8.84 6.81 -10.84
C ILE A 598 -10.27 7.43 -10.82
N THR A 599 -11.04 7.19 -9.77
CA THR A 599 -12.36 7.84 -9.59
C THR A 599 -12.21 9.35 -9.39
N LEU A 600 -11.24 9.77 -8.56
CA LEU A 600 -10.93 11.17 -8.34
C LEU A 600 -10.41 11.85 -9.62
N PHE A 601 -9.51 11.20 -10.34
CA PHE A 601 -9.02 11.72 -11.63
C PHE A 601 -10.12 11.87 -12.66
N TYR A 602 -11.04 10.92 -12.72
CA TYR A 602 -12.21 11.03 -13.60
C TYR A 602 -13.05 12.27 -13.26
N TYR A 603 -13.30 12.50 -11.96
CA TYR A 603 -13.99 13.70 -11.48
C TYR A 603 -13.22 15.00 -11.81
N LEU A 604 -11.93 15.03 -11.53
CA LEU A 604 -11.08 16.20 -11.81
C LEU A 604 -11.03 16.51 -13.32
N ALA A 605 -11.03 15.50 -14.18
CA ALA A 605 -11.11 15.69 -15.63
C ALA A 605 -12.45 16.33 -16.05
N ILE A 606 -13.58 15.87 -15.47
CA ILE A 606 -14.90 16.46 -15.72
C ILE A 606 -14.95 17.93 -15.25
N ARG A 607 -14.46 18.19 -14.01
CA ARG A 607 -14.44 19.55 -13.45
C ARG A 607 -13.54 20.49 -14.29
N THR A 608 -12.44 19.95 -14.80
CA THR A 608 -11.55 20.73 -15.69
C THR A 608 -12.22 21.03 -17.05
N ALA A 609 -12.95 20.05 -17.61
CA ALA A 609 -13.75 20.28 -18.82
C ALA A 609 -14.82 21.36 -18.61
N GLN A 610 -15.52 21.31 -17.48
CA GLN A 610 -16.53 22.31 -17.11
C GLN A 610 -15.88 23.71 -16.95
N MET A 611 -14.78 23.81 -16.22
CA MET A 611 -14.04 25.07 -16.04
C MET A 611 -13.58 25.64 -17.37
N LYS A 612 -13.08 24.79 -18.30
CA LYS A 612 -12.70 25.24 -19.66
C LYS A 612 -13.91 25.80 -20.40
N LEU A 613 -15.03 25.08 -20.39
CA LEU A 613 -16.25 25.52 -21.08
C LEU A 613 -16.76 26.84 -20.52
N ASP A 614 -16.71 27.04 -19.21
CA ASP A 614 -17.27 28.23 -18.55
C ASP A 614 -16.34 29.46 -18.64
N GLU A 615 -15.03 29.26 -18.59
CA GLU A 615 -14.07 30.33 -18.32
C GLU A 615 -13.00 30.53 -19.41
N LEU A 616 -12.71 29.52 -20.25
CA LEU A 616 -11.66 29.58 -21.26
C LEU A 616 -12.21 29.54 -22.68
N ASP A 617 -13.18 28.70 -22.96
CA ASP A 617 -13.76 28.49 -24.29
C ASP A 617 -14.93 29.47 -24.52
N THR A 618 -14.67 30.75 -24.30
CA THR A 618 -15.70 31.84 -24.38
C THR A 618 -16.22 32.13 -25.77
N ASP A 619 -15.43 31.79 -26.81
CA ASP A 619 -15.73 32.06 -28.21
C ASP A 619 -16.63 30.99 -28.88
N LEU A 620 -16.98 29.94 -28.16
CA LEU A 620 -17.87 28.89 -28.65
C LEU A 620 -19.26 29.45 -28.92
N ASN A 621 -19.82 29.10 -30.08
CA ASN A 621 -21.21 29.39 -30.36
C ASN A 621 -22.17 28.61 -29.45
N LYS A 622 -23.43 28.98 -29.41
CA LYS A 622 -24.41 28.40 -28.52
C LYS A 622 -24.61 26.90 -28.72
N GLU A 623 -24.63 26.44 -29.98
CA GLU A 623 -24.87 25.04 -30.33
C GLU A 623 -23.69 24.14 -29.86
N ASP A 624 -22.45 24.56 -30.13
CA ASP A 624 -21.25 23.84 -29.69
C ASP A 624 -21.14 23.83 -28.16
N ARG A 625 -21.49 24.93 -27.49
CA ARG A 625 -21.51 25.01 -26.03
C ARG A 625 -22.53 24.05 -25.42
N GLU A 626 -23.74 24.00 -25.95
CA GLU A 626 -24.79 23.06 -25.50
C GLU A 626 -24.38 21.60 -25.74
N LYS A 627 -23.68 21.30 -26.82
CA LYS A 627 -23.13 19.99 -27.11
C LYS A 627 -22.06 19.60 -26.10
N CYS A 628 -21.09 20.48 -25.84
CA CYS A 628 -20.04 20.23 -24.84
C CYS A 628 -20.64 20.03 -23.44
N GLN A 629 -21.62 20.84 -23.05
CA GLN A 629 -22.29 20.69 -21.76
C GLN A 629 -22.99 19.34 -21.65
N LYS A 630 -23.68 18.89 -22.70
CA LYS A 630 -24.33 17.58 -22.72
C LYS A 630 -23.32 16.43 -22.55
N GLU A 631 -22.18 16.50 -23.22
CA GLU A 631 -21.10 15.50 -23.07
C GLU A 631 -20.58 15.47 -21.63
N ILE A 632 -20.36 16.62 -21.00
CA ILE A 632 -19.96 16.75 -19.59
C ILE A 632 -21.00 16.11 -18.66
N ASP A 633 -22.28 16.36 -18.89
CA ASP A 633 -23.39 15.81 -18.10
C ASP A 633 -23.47 14.27 -18.25
N GLU A 634 -23.17 13.73 -19.43
CA GLU A 634 -23.07 12.29 -19.67
C GLU A 634 -21.89 11.68 -18.89
N TYR A 635 -20.74 12.36 -18.81
CA TYR A 635 -19.60 11.92 -17.98
C TYR A 635 -19.92 11.96 -16.48
N TYR A 636 -20.62 12.98 -15.98
CA TYR A 636 -21.12 12.99 -14.61
C TYR A 636 -22.05 11.83 -14.33
N THR A 637 -22.97 11.54 -15.25
CA THR A 637 -23.89 10.41 -15.14
C THR A 637 -23.13 9.07 -15.07
N SER A 638 -22.07 8.94 -15.85
CA SER A 638 -21.21 7.76 -15.88
C SER A 638 -20.39 7.63 -14.58
N LEU A 639 -19.84 8.72 -14.07
CA LEU A 639 -19.11 8.76 -12.80
C LEU A 639 -19.97 8.23 -11.63
N PHE A 640 -21.22 8.65 -11.56
CA PHE A 640 -22.12 8.25 -10.47
C PHE A 640 -22.53 6.77 -10.50
N LYS A 641 -22.34 6.09 -11.64
CA LYS A 641 -22.58 4.65 -11.79
C LYS A 641 -21.40 3.78 -11.36
N ILE A 642 -20.20 4.34 -11.15
CA ILE A 642 -18.99 3.57 -10.83
C ILE A 642 -19.20 2.61 -9.65
N PRO A 643 -19.75 3.00 -8.49
CA PRO A 643 -19.93 2.08 -7.37
C PRO A 643 -20.81 0.87 -7.70
N SER A 644 -21.90 1.09 -8.42
CA SER A 644 -22.79 0.00 -8.87
C SER A 644 -22.14 -0.88 -9.93
N LEU A 645 -21.36 -0.30 -10.84
CA LEU A 645 -20.59 -1.04 -11.84
C LEU A 645 -19.56 -1.96 -11.20
N LEU A 646 -18.83 -1.50 -10.18
CA LEU A 646 -17.85 -2.32 -9.45
C LEU A 646 -18.53 -3.49 -8.76
N LYS A 647 -19.66 -3.25 -8.09
CA LYS A 647 -20.42 -4.30 -7.43
C LYS A 647 -20.95 -5.34 -8.44
N GLU A 648 -21.60 -4.89 -9.51
CA GLU A 648 -22.11 -5.75 -10.58
C GLU A 648 -20.98 -6.58 -11.22
N THR A 649 -19.79 -5.97 -11.41
CA THR A 649 -18.63 -6.69 -11.94
C THR A 649 -18.21 -7.83 -11.03
N LEU A 650 -18.07 -7.60 -9.73
CA LEU A 650 -17.69 -8.63 -8.75
C LEU A 650 -18.73 -9.75 -8.68
N ASP A 651 -20.01 -9.40 -8.69
CA ASP A 651 -21.11 -10.37 -8.60
C ASP A 651 -21.13 -11.30 -9.83
N ASN A 652 -20.79 -10.80 -11.02
CA ASN A 652 -20.94 -11.52 -12.28
C ASN A 652 -19.72 -12.37 -12.68
N VAL A 653 -18.48 -12.00 -12.27
CA VAL A 653 -17.26 -12.60 -12.86
C VAL A 653 -16.71 -13.80 -12.07
N SER A 654 -17.19 -14.10 -10.88
CA SER A 654 -16.54 -15.00 -9.92
C SER A 654 -16.26 -16.41 -10.46
N GLY A 655 -17.23 -17.03 -11.13
CA GLY A 655 -17.11 -18.42 -11.60
C GLY A 655 -16.10 -18.61 -12.73
N GLU A 656 -16.19 -17.78 -13.77
CA GLU A 656 -15.27 -17.85 -14.91
C GLU A 656 -13.85 -17.41 -14.53
N LEU A 657 -13.73 -16.46 -13.59
CA LEU A 657 -12.46 -16.00 -13.08
C LEU A 657 -11.73 -17.09 -12.28
N ASP A 658 -12.46 -17.95 -11.56
CA ASP A 658 -11.89 -19.12 -10.89
C ASP A 658 -11.30 -20.12 -11.88
N ILE A 659 -11.95 -20.33 -13.01
CA ILE A 659 -11.43 -21.18 -14.10
C ILE A 659 -10.16 -20.58 -14.70
N MET A 660 -10.17 -19.27 -14.97
CA MET A 660 -9.01 -18.54 -15.49
C MET A 660 -7.85 -18.57 -14.51
N ALA A 661 -8.06 -18.29 -13.24
CA ALA A 661 -7.07 -18.36 -12.19
C ALA A 661 -6.46 -19.78 -12.09
N GLY A 662 -7.30 -20.83 -12.19
CA GLY A 662 -6.88 -22.22 -12.22
C GLY A 662 -5.95 -22.57 -13.39
N LYS A 663 -6.08 -21.89 -14.52
CA LYS A 663 -5.20 -22.06 -15.68
C LYS A 663 -3.87 -21.31 -15.52
N LEU A 664 -3.88 -20.16 -14.81
CA LEU A 664 -2.76 -19.21 -14.80
C LEU A 664 -1.87 -19.28 -13.55
N TYR A 665 -2.36 -19.73 -12.38
CA TYR A 665 -1.66 -19.59 -11.09
C TYR A 665 -0.27 -20.23 -10.98
N MET A 666 0.04 -21.20 -11.86
CA MET A 666 1.35 -21.86 -11.90
C MET A 666 2.13 -21.53 -13.18
N GLU A 667 1.63 -20.64 -14.01
CA GLU A 667 2.39 -20.18 -15.17
C GLU A 667 3.60 -19.36 -14.71
N PRO A 668 4.79 -19.58 -15.27
CA PRO A 668 5.99 -18.87 -14.81
C PRO A 668 6.04 -17.42 -15.32
N SER A 669 5.34 -17.13 -16.40
CA SER A 669 5.30 -15.80 -17.01
C SER A 669 3.98 -15.55 -17.71
N ILE A 670 3.47 -14.31 -17.64
CA ILE A 670 2.18 -13.90 -18.21
C ILE A 670 2.34 -12.48 -18.78
N HIS A 671 1.80 -12.22 -19.96
CA HIS A 671 1.62 -10.84 -20.44
C HIS A 671 0.15 -10.42 -20.41
N ILE A 672 -0.08 -9.19 -19.96
CA ILE A 672 -1.39 -8.54 -20.00
C ILE A 672 -1.32 -7.42 -21.04
N LEU A 673 -2.15 -7.53 -22.06
CA LEU A 673 -2.14 -6.64 -23.22
C LEU A 673 -3.43 -5.83 -23.27
N ALA A 674 -3.32 -4.53 -23.25
CA ALA A 674 -4.50 -3.68 -23.30
C ALA A 674 -4.45 -2.75 -24.51
N THR A 675 -5.54 -2.72 -25.26
CA THR A 675 -5.70 -1.74 -26.35
C THR A 675 -6.18 -0.44 -25.75
N LYS A 676 -5.39 0.65 -25.91
CA LYS A 676 -5.69 2.02 -25.45
C LYS A 676 -5.58 2.24 -23.92
N ILE A 677 -5.87 1.26 -23.09
CA ILE A 677 -5.94 1.36 -21.63
C ILE A 677 -4.76 0.64 -20.93
N SER A 678 -3.54 0.91 -21.39
CA SER A 678 -2.33 0.23 -20.91
C SER A 678 -2.09 0.35 -19.39
N GLY A 679 -2.54 1.43 -18.75
CA GLY A 679 -2.46 1.60 -17.29
C GLY A 679 -3.17 0.47 -16.52
N VAL A 680 -4.28 -0.04 -17.05
CA VAL A 680 -5.01 -1.19 -16.49
C VAL A 680 -4.18 -2.47 -16.58
N ALA A 681 -3.56 -2.71 -17.74
CA ALA A 681 -2.70 -3.88 -17.94
C ALA A 681 -1.47 -3.85 -17.01
N MET A 682 -0.84 -2.68 -16.86
CA MET A 682 0.30 -2.46 -15.97
C MET A 682 -0.07 -2.73 -14.51
N GLU A 683 -1.24 -2.26 -14.06
CA GLU A 683 -1.73 -2.49 -12.71
C GLU A 683 -2.01 -3.97 -12.45
N GLY A 684 -2.71 -4.66 -13.36
CA GLY A 684 -2.96 -6.09 -13.24
C GLY A 684 -1.66 -6.92 -13.19
N ALA A 685 -0.69 -6.58 -14.01
CA ALA A 685 0.62 -7.22 -14.01
C ALA A 685 1.37 -6.98 -12.68
N LEU A 686 1.29 -5.77 -12.12
CA LEU A 686 1.86 -5.47 -10.81
C LEU A 686 1.22 -6.32 -9.72
N LYS A 687 -0.10 -6.41 -9.67
CA LYS A 687 -0.81 -7.24 -8.67
C LYS A 687 -0.39 -8.71 -8.75
N ILE A 688 -0.25 -9.26 -9.96
CA ILE A 688 0.23 -10.64 -10.14
C ILE A 688 1.68 -10.79 -9.67
N ARG A 689 2.57 -9.85 -10.00
CA ARG A 689 3.95 -9.89 -9.51
C ARG A 689 4.02 -9.84 -7.99
N GLU A 690 3.27 -8.93 -7.37
CA GLU A 690 3.28 -8.73 -5.93
C GLU A 690 2.75 -9.96 -5.17
N THR A 691 1.59 -10.49 -5.55
CA THR A 691 0.88 -11.49 -4.74
C THR A 691 1.16 -12.93 -5.15
N VAL A 692 1.39 -13.18 -6.44
CA VAL A 692 1.57 -14.53 -6.99
C VAL A 692 3.05 -14.89 -7.14
N LEU A 693 3.94 -13.90 -7.07
CA LEU A 693 5.37 -14.03 -7.33
C LEU A 693 5.63 -14.73 -8.68
N THR A 694 4.91 -14.28 -9.70
CA THR A 694 5.02 -14.75 -11.08
C THR A 694 5.46 -13.57 -11.94
N HIS A 695 6.37 -13.81 -12.88
CA HIS A 695 6.71 -12.78 -13.85
C HIS A 695 5.45 -12.38 -14.63
N ALA A 696 5.08 -11.13 -14.56
CA ALA A 696 3.94 -10.59 -15.30
C ALA A 696 4.28 -9.22 -15.85
N GLU A 697 3.91 -8.94 -17.09
CA GLU A 697 4.17 -7.68 -17.75
C GLU A 697 2.90 -7.13 -18.40
N GLY A 698 2.58 -5.87 -18.10
CA GLY A 698 1.46 -5.14 -18.67
C GLY A 698 1.95 -4.19 -19.75
N ARG A 699 1.39 -4.29 -20.96
CA ARG A 699 1.78 -3.45 -22.09
C ARG A 699 0.60 -2.96 -22.90
N GLU A 700 0.85 -1.93 -23.70
CA GLU A 700 -0.01 -1.59 -24.82
C GLU A 700 0.06 -2.73 -25.86
N ALA A 701 -1.11 -3.15 -26.35
CA ALA A 701 -1.22 -4.39 -27.09
C ALA A 701 -0.53 -4.40 -28.47
N SER A 702 -0.42 -3.25 -29.13
CA SER A 702 0.28 -3.13 -30.40
C SER A 702 1.80 -3.25 -30.23
N GLU A 703 2.36 -2.74 -29.14
CA GLU A 703 3.79 -2.80 -28.84
C GLU A 703 4.28 -4.26 -28.70
N PHE A 704 3.41 -5.17 -28.23
CA PHE A 704 3.78 -6.57 -28.09
C PHE A 704 4.23 -7.22 -29.41
N LYS A 705 3.76 -6.73 -30.56
CA LYS A 705 4.16 -7.23 -31.88
C LYS A 705 5.60 -6.84 -32.27
N HIS A 706 6.16 -5.80 -31.66
CA HIS A 706 7.42 -5.20 -32.07
C HIS A 706 8.66 -5.70 -31.31
N GLY A 707 8.57 -6.87 -30.69
CA GLY A 707 9.68 -7.50 -29.99
C GLY A 707 9.21 -8.58 -29.03
N PRO A 708 8.37 -8.28 -28.04
CA PRO A 708 7.98 -9.25 -27.01
C PRO A 708 7.30 -10.52 -27.54
N ASN A 709 6.65 -10.49 -28.70
CA ASN A 709 6.02 -11.67 -29.33
C ASN A 709 7.00 -12.79 -29.69
N THR A 710 8.32 -12.55 -29.63
CA THR A 710 9.35 -13.58 -29.77
C THR A 710 9.30 -14.65 -28.69
N ILE A 711 8.66 -14.36 -27.53
CA ILE A 711 8.45 -15.34 -26.46
C ILE A 711 7.40 -16.42 -26.81
N LEU A 712 6.62 -16.21 -27.88
CA LEU A 712 5.59 -17.16 -28.30
C LEU A 712 6.19 -18.38 -28.97
N GLY A 713 5.45 -19.50 -28.96
CA GLY A 713 5.87 -20.79 -29.56
C GLY A 713 6.75 -21.57 -28.61
N ARG A 714 7.88 -22.06 -29.16
CA ARG A 714 8.85 -22.86 -28.40
C ARG A 714 9.71 -21.98 -27.51
N ASN A 715 9.11 -21.43 -26.44
CA ASN A 715 9.84 -20.63 -25.49
C ASN A 715 10.55 -21.49 -24.44
N THR A 716 11.58 -20.93 -23.81
CA THR A 716 12.38 -21.57 -22.76
C THR A 716 12.02 -21.17 -21.36
N VAL A 717 10.83 -20.60 -21.16
CA VAL A 717 10.34 -20.21 -19.83
C VAL A 717 9.65 -21.40 -19.18
N PHE A 718 10.33 -22.05 -18.24
CA PHE A 718 9.87 -23.26 -17.58
C PHE A 718 9.37 -22.99 -16.16
N GLY A 719 8.32 -23.70 -15.77
CA GLY A 719 7.79 -23.72 -14.43
C GLY A 719 7.44 -25.14 -13.98
N VAL A 720 6.92 -25.26 -12.76
CA VAL A 720 6.54 -26.55 -12.15
C VAL A 720 5.57 -27.35 -13.03
N LYS A 721 4.66 -26.68 -13.72
CA LYS A 721 3.71 -27.32 -14.65
C LYS A 721 4.43 -27.98 -15.84
N HIS A 722 5.42 -27.32 -16.41
CA HIS A 722 6.23 -27.82 -17.52
C HIS A 722 7.11 -29.00 -17.09
N LEU A 723 7.71 -28.89 -15.90
CA LEU A 723 8.47 -29.99 -15.31
C LEU A 723 7.61 -31.25 -15.15
N ARG A 724 6.37 -31.12 -14.65
CA ARG A 724 5.42 -32.21 -14.54
C ARG A 724 5.15 -32.88 -15.89
N SER A 725 4.92 -32.09 -16.94
CA SER A 725 4.67 -32.61 -18.30
C SER A 725 5.89 -33.35 -18.82
N PHE A 726 7.09 -32.83 -18.56
CA PHE A 726 8.34 -33.51 -18.93
C PHE A 726 8.52 -34.83 -18.16
N MET A 727 8.20 -34.88 -16.88
CA MET A 727 8.26 -36.12 -16.08
C MET A 727 7.28 -37.18 -16.60
N HIS A 728 6.08 -36.81 -17.04
CA HIS A 728 5.17 -37.72 -17.70
C HIS A 728 5.74 -38.26 -19.02
N PHE A 729 6.28 -37.38 -19.86
CA PHE A 729 6.94 -37.76 -21.10
C PHE A 729 8.09 -38.72 -20.82
N LEU A 730 8.96 -38.45 -19.83
CA LEU A 730 10.06 -39.36 -19.47
C LEU A 730 9.54 -40.70 -18.95
N SER A 731 8.43 -40.76 -18.25
CA SER A 731 7.83 -42.02 -17.78
C SER A 731 7.41 -42.90 -18.95
N GLU A 732 6.69 -42.34 -19.92
CA GLU A 732 6.26 -43.03 -21.13
C GLU A 732 7.50 -43.50 -21.97
N TYR A 733 8.52 -42.65 -22.00
CA TYR A 733 9.76 -42.93 -22.72
C TYR A 733 10.60 -44.02 -22.04
N ILE A 734 10.59 -44.12 -20.72
CA ILE A 734 11.23 -45.20 -19.96
C ILE A 734 10.59 -46.56 -20.34
N ASP A 735 9.26 -46.61 -20.40
CA ASP A 735 8.53 -47.83 -20.77
C ASP A 735 8.90 -48.30 -22.21
N GLU A 736 9.07 -47.35 -23.16
CA GLU A 736 9.55 -47.63 -24.51
C GLU A 736 10.98 -48.19 -24.49
N ILE A 737 11.88 -47.62 -23.69
CA ILE A 737 13.27 -48.08 -23.55
C ILE A 737 13.33 -49.51 -23.00
N GLU A 738 12.57 -49.75 -21.89
CA GLU A 738 12.56 -51.09 -21.28
C GLU A 738 12.02 -52.13 -22.24
N SER A 739 10.97 -51.83 -22.99
CA SER A 739 10.43 -52.75 -24.00
C SER A 739 11.43 -53.07 -25.14
N LEU A 740 12.13 -52.05 -25.64
CA LEU A 740 13.17 -52.28 -26.68
C LEU A 740 14.37 -53.08 -26.15
N CYS A 741 14.77 -52.84 -24.92
CA CYS A 741 15.87 -53.53 -24.26
C CYS A 741 15.50 -55.00 -23.97
N GLU A 742 14.31 -55.30 -23.60
CA GLU A 742 13.81 -56.69 -23.43
C GLU A 742 13.78 -57.45 -24.74
N GLN A 743 13.28 -56.78 -25.80
CA GLN A 743 13.24 -57.41 -27.16
C GLN A 743 14.63 -57.74 -27.70
N GLU A 744 15.63 -56.94 -27.44
CA GLU A 744 17.01 -57.13 -27.88
C GLU A 744 17.87 -57.90 -26.85
N GLY A 745 17.32 -58.36 -25.74
CA GLY A 745 18.00 -59.14 -24.69
C GLY A 745 19.14 -58.42 -23.98
N ILE A 746 19.00 -57.13 -23.79
CA ILE A 746 20.01 -56.24 -23.19
C ILE A 746 20.15 -56.49 -21.69
N PRO A 747 21.37 -56.72 -21.17
CA PRO A 747 21.59 -56.85 -19.71
C PRO A 747 21.18 -55.61 -18.93
N HIS A 748 20.57 -55.79 -17.77
CA HIS A 748 20.07 -54.70 -16.92
C HIS A 748 21.13 -53.62 -16.58
N LYS A 749 22.42 -54.01 -16.48
CA LYS A 749 23.51 -53.07 -16.26
C LYS A 749 23.66 -52.07 -17.44
N GLU A 750 23.39 -52.51 -18.64
CA GLU A 750 23.56 -51.73 -19.86
C GLU A 750 22.37 -50.82 -20.11
N ILE A 751 21.19 -51.20 -19.69
CA ILE A 751 20.00 -50.33 -19.68
C ILE A 751 20.29 -49.04 -18.89
N LYS A 752 21.00 -49.18 -17.76
CA LYS A 752 21.39 -48.02 -16.93
C LYS A 752 22.38 -47.09 -17.68
N GLU A 753 23.27 -47.63 -18.48
CA GLU A 753 24.17 -46.78 -19.26
C GLU A 753 23.43 -46.10 -20.43
N ILE A 754 22.41 -46.76 -21.00
CA ILE A 754 21.53 -46.11 -22.00
C ILE A 754 20.76 -44.97 -21.38
N TYR A 755 20.20 -45.11 -20.18
CA TYR A 755 19.54 -44.02 -19.48
C TYR A 755 20.46 -42.83 -19.21
N LYS A 756 21.71 -43.06 -18.80
CA LYS A 756 22.69 -41.99 -18.60
C LYS A 756 23.00 -41.27 -19.90
N ALA A 757 23.24 -42.04 -20.96
CA ALA A 757 23.54 -41.50 -22.27
C ALA A 757 22.37 -40.64 -22.80
N LEU A 758 21.14 -41.08 -22.60
CA LEU A 758 19.96 -40.29 -22.94
C LEU A 758 19.83 -39.02 -22.10
N ALA A 759 20.07 -39.08 -20.77
CA ALA A 759 20.07 -37.92 -19.92
C ALA A 759 21.12 -36.89 -20.35
N ASP A 760 22.32 -37.35 -20.66
CA ASP A 760 23.37 -36.45 -21.15
C ASP A 760 23.00 -35.85 -22.53
N TYR A 761 22.46 -36.68 -23.43
CA TYR A 761 22.06 -36.25 -24.77
C TYR A 761 20.95 -35.20 -24.77
N ILE A 762 19.97 -35.31 -23.87
CA ILE A 762 18.89 -34.30 -23.70
C ILE A 762 19.46 -32.89 -23.54
N PHE A 763 20.57 -32.73 -22.82
CA PHE A 763 21.18 -31.44 -22.55
C PHE A 763 22.31 -31.05 -23.50
N THR A 764 23.08 -32.03 -24.00
CA THR A 764 24.30 -31.75 -24.74
C THR A 764 24.20 -32.05 -26.24
N HIS A 765 23.26 -32.89 -26.64
CA HIS A 765 23.16 -33.47 -28.00
C HIS A 765 24.44 -34.18 -28.45
N ASN A 766 25.32 -34.57 -27.51
CA ASN A 766 26.55 -35.30 -27.82
C ASN A 766 26.27 -36.80 -27.91
N GLN A 767 26.91 -37.45 -28.88
CA GLN A 767 26.84 -38.91 -29.01
C GLN A 767 27.53 -39.60 -27.82
N PRO A 768 26.95 -40.68 -27.28
CA PRO A 768 27.55 -41.39 -26.15
C PRO A 768 28.80 -42.17 -26.55
N PHE A 769 29.84 -42.11 -25.74
CA PHE A 769 31.10 -42.83 -26.04
C PHE A 769 31.21 -44.19 -25.33
N ASN A 770 30.31 -44.50 -24.39
CA ASN A 770 30.47 -45.66 -23.47
C ASN A 770 29.43 -46.76 -23.66
N LEU A 771 28.63 -46.73 -24.72
CA LEU A 771 27.66 -47.78 -25.04
C LEU A 771 28.30 -48.85 -25.92
N ASN A 772 27.92 -50.13 -25.67
CA ASN A 772 28.27 -51.20 -26.58
C ASN A 772 27.48 -51.07 -27.90
N PRO A 773 27.80 -51.90 -28.97
CA PRO A 773 27.14 -51.78 -30.24
C PRO A 773 25.61 -51.98 -30.21
N GLN A 774 25.09 -52.85 -29.36
CA GLN A 774 23.65 -53.04 -29.16
C GLN A 774 23.01 -51.87 -28.44
N GLY A 775 23.61 -51.39 -27.34
CA GLY A 775 23.16 -50.20 -26.63
C GLY A 775 23.18 -48.96 -27.50
N THR A 776 24.21 -48.81 -28.36
CA THR A 776 24.30 -47.72 -29.36
C THR A 776 23.18 -47.79 -30.38
N LYS A 777 22.83 -49.01 -30.85
CA LYS A 777 21.69 -49.19 -31.76
C LYS A 777 20.38 -48.74 -31.15
N ILE A 778 20.11 -49.16 -29.92
CA ILE A 778 18.90 -48.76 -29.19
C ILE A 778 18.91 -47.26 -28.94
N PHE A 779 20.01 -46.69 -28.44
CA PHE A 779 20.16 -45.26 -28.24
C PHE A 779 19.82 -44.47 -29.50
N ASN A 780 20.38 -44.85 -30.64
CA ASN A 780 20.11 -44.20 -31.91
C ASN A 780 18.65 -44.34 -32.38
N GLN A 781 17.99 -45.47 -32.09
CA GLN A 781 16.58 -45.64 -32.37
C GLN A 781 15.71 -44.71 -31.50
N LEU A 782 16.07 -44.54 -30.22
CA LEU A 782 15.33 -43.72 -29.25
C LEU A 782 15.45 -42.22 -29.52
N VAL A 783 16.65 -41.73 -29.85
CA VAL A 783 16.87 -40.29 -30.05
C VAL A 783 16.56 -39.83 -31.47
N HIS A 784 16.44 -40.75 -32.43
CA HIS A 784 16.17 -40.39 -33.82
C HIS A 784 14.78 -39.72 -33.96
N ASN A 785 14.74 -38.49 -34.46
CA ASN A 785 13.53 -37.71 -34.64
C ASN A 785 12.72 -37.40 -33.33
N LYS A 786 13.36 -37.56 -32.17
CA LYS A 786 12.73 -37.19 -30.90
C LYS A 786 13.09 -35.75 -30.47
N ASP A 787 12.11 -34.95 -30.20
CA ASP A 787 12.31 -33.66 -29.54
C ASP A 787 11.99 -33.82 -28.05
N PHE A 788 13.02 -34.03 -27.24
CA PHE A 788 12.88 -34.22 -25.78
C PHE A 788 12.27 -33.04 -25.06
N PHE A 789 12.31 -31.86 -25.66
CA PHE A 789 11.74 -30.64 -25.06
C PHE A 789 10.31 -30.35 -25.55
N GLU A 790 9.78 -31.14 -26.49
CA GLU A 790 8.43 -30.90 -27.02
C GLU A 790 7.39 -30.90 -25.92
N SER A 791 7.52 -31.77 -24.91
CA SER A 791 6.61 -31.80 -23.74
C SER A 791 6.71 -30.59 -22.82
N LEU A 792 7.80 -29.83 -22.92
CA LEU A 792 8.02 -28.57 -22.20
C LEU A 792 7.44 -27.38 -22.94
N TYR A 793 7.30 -27.48 -24.26
CA TYR A 793 6.75 -26.40 -25.06
C TYR A 793 5.24 -26.33 -24.87
N ARG A 794 4.77 -25.19 -24.32
CA ARG A 794 3.37 -24.91 -24.15
C ARG A 794 3.05 -23.56 -24.75
N ASN A 795 1.78 -23.37 -25.09
CA ASN A 795 1.33 -22.06 -25.50
C ASN A 795 1.51 -21.06 -24.37
N TYR A 796 2.02 -19.89 -24.71
CA TYR A 796 2.29 -18.81 -23.76
C TYR A 796 1.01 -18.05 -23.40
N PRO A 797 0.71 -17.75 -22.12
CA PRO A 797 -0.51 -17.09 -21.71
C PRO A 797 -0.48 -15.59 -21.99
N LEU A 798 -1.43 -15.12 -22.79
CA LEU A 798 -1.70 -13.70 -23.03
C LEU A 798 -3.10 -13.35 -22.53
N VAL A 799 -3.18 -12.32 -21.70
CA VAL A 799 -4.44 -11.74 -21.21
C VAL A 799 -4.70 -10.46 -21.98
N TYR A 800 -5.81 -10.36 -22.70
CA TYR A 800 -6.20 -9.19 -23.47
C TYR A 800 -7.30 -8.42 -22.77
N ILE A 801 -7.19 -7.08 -22.79
CA ILE A 801 -8.19 -6.17 -22.28
C ILE A 801 -8.53 -5.16 -23.37
N THR A 802 -9.81 -4.99 -23.66
CA THR A 802 -10.28 -4.00 -24.63
C THR A 802 -11.58 -3.34 -24.16
N GLY A 803 -11.72 -2.06 -24.47
CA GLY A 803 -13.00 -1.36 -24.38
C GLY A 803 -13.99 -1.83 -25.45
N PRO A 804 -15.24 -1.33 -25.42
CA PRO A 804 -16.31 -1.74 -26.34
C PRO A 804 -16.23 -1.09 -27.73
N ASP A 805 -15.33 -0.14 -27.96
CA ASP A 805 -15.18 0.56 -29.24
C ASP A 805 -14.89 -0.43 -30.37
N ALA A 806 -15.66 -0.41 -31.44
CA ALA A 806 -15.54 -1.34 -32.55
C ALA A 806 -14.15 -1.42 -33.16
N ARG A 807 -13.45 -0.28 -33.23
CA ARG A 807 -12.07 -0.21 -33.71
C ARG A 807 -11.11 -0.96 -32.79
N ASP A 808 -11.23 -0.74 -31.48
CA ASP A 808 -10.36 -1.34 -30.47
C ASP A 808 -10.58 -2.86 -30.37
N VAL A 809 -11.84 -3.28 -30.46
CA VAL A 809 -12.22 -4.71 -30.54
C VAL A 809 -11.63 -5.37 -31.77
N ASN A 810 -11.74 -4.75 -32.96
CA ASN A 810 -11.18 -5.28 -34.22
C ASN A 810 -9.66 -5.37 -34.17
N LEU A 811 -8.97 -4.39 -33.58
CA LEU A 811 -7.53 -4.44 -33.35
C LEU A 811 -7.17 -5.61 -32.43
N THR A 812 -7.90 -5.80 -31.36
CA THR A 812 -7.69 -6.90 -30.40
C THR A 812 -7.93 -8.25 -31.08
N ILE A 813 -8.97 -8.41 -31.90
CA ILE A 813 -9.21 -9.64 -32.69
C ILE A 813 -8.03 -9.93 -33.62
N SER A 814 -7.53 -8.93 -34.31
CA SER A 814 -6.35 -9.07 -35.19
C SER A 814 -5.11 -9.54 -34.44
N GLN A 815 -4.88 -8.99 -33.24
CA GLN A 815 -3.78 -9.37 -32.37
C GLN A 815 -3.93 -10.82 -31.86
N ILE A 816 -5.13 -11.18 -31.36
CA ILE A 816 -5.44 -12.53 -30.92
C ILE A 816 -5.14 -13.55 -32.03
N ASN A 817 -5.66 -13.31 -33.25
CA ASN A 817 -5.46 -14.20 -34.38
C ASN A 817 -3.97 -14.32 -34.76
N THR A 818 -3.23 -13.21 -34.67
CA THR A 818 -1.79 -13.21 -34.95
C THR A 818 -1.00 -14.01 -33.92
N HIS A 819 -1.35 -13.88 -32.64
CA HIS A 819 -0.56 -14.48 -31.57
C HIS A 819 -0.92 -15.95 -31.32
N LYS A 820 -2.20 -16.34 -31.44
CA LYS A 820 -2.61 -17.75 -31.20
C LYS A 820 -2.01 -18.72 -32.21
N ILE A 821 -1.85 -18.34 -33.49
CA ILE A 821 -1.15 -19.17 -34.49
C ILE A 821 0.33 -19.30 -34.20
N ARG A 822 0.91 -18.45 -33.37
CA ARG A 822 2.32 -18.48 -32.94
C ARG A 822 2.51 -19.12 -31.57
N GLY A 823 1.47 -19.73 -31.00
CA GLY A 823 1.55 -20.47 -29.74
C GLY A 823 1.17 -19.63 -28.51
N ALA A 824 0.19 -18.77 -28.64
CA ALA A 824 -0.41 -18.09 -27.49
C ALA A 824 -1.68 -18.79 -27.00
N ASN A 825 -1.85 -18.91 -25.69
CA ASN A 825 -3.14 -19.09 -25.05
C ASN A 825 -3.79 -17.73 -24.89
N THR A 826 -5.10 -17.65 -25.02
CA THR A 826 -5.82 -16.39 -25.12
C THR A 826 -6.86 -16.25 -24.01
N PHE A 827 -6.66 -15.30 -23.13
CA PHE A 827 -7.59 -14.94 -22.05
C PHE A 827 -8.08 -13.52 -22.30
N VAL A 828 -9.36 -13.28 -22.25
CA VAL A 828 -9.95 -11.96 -22.58
C VAL A 828 -10.81 -11.44 -21.47
N ILE A 829 -10.68 -10.16 -21.19
CA ILE A 829 -11.50 -9.38 -20.27
C ILE A 829 -12.13 -8.24 -21.08
N ALA A 830 -13.39 -8.32 -21.40
CA ALA A 830 -14.09 -7.34 -22.24
C ALA A 830 -15.61 -7.41 -22.05
N GLU A 831 -16.32 -6.38 -22.51
CA GLU A 831 -17.79 -6.43 -22.65
C GLU A 831 -18.20 -7.51 -23.65
N ASP A 832 -19.47 -7.89 -23.63
CA ASP A 832 -20.02 -8.90 -24.54
C ASP A 832 -19.82 -8.51 -26.02
N ASN A 833 -19.11 -9.37 -26.77
CA ASN A 833 -18.92 -9.20 -28.21
C ASN A 833 -18.80 -10.57 -28.90
N GLU A 834 -19.75 -10.89 -29.74
CA GLU A 834 -19.87 -12.18 -30.46
C GLU A 834 -18.65 -12.51 -31.31
N GLN A 835 -18.12 -11.52 -32.05
CA GLN A 835 -16.98 -11.73 -32.93
C GLN A 835 -15.71 -12.00 -32.11
N LEU A 836 -15.51 -11.25 -31.02
CA LEU A 836 -14.37 -11.44 -30.12
C LEU A 836 -14.45 -12.82 -29.45
N LYS A 837 -15.61 -13.23 -28.93
CA LYS A 837 -15.83 -14.55 -28.34
C LYS A 837 -15.51 -15.68 -29.32
N LYS A 838 -16.01 -15.57 -30.55
CA LYS A 838 -15.75 -16.57 -31.61
C LYS A 838 -14.26 -16.68 -31.93
N ASN A 839 -13.56 -15.56 -32.03
CA ASN A 839 -12.11 -15.58 -32.32
C ASN A 839 -11.29 -16.14 -31.15
N VAL A 840 -11.71 -15.89 -29.92
CA VAL A 840 -11.07 -16.42 -28.70
C VAL A 840 -11.28 -17.91 -28.57
N SER A 841 -12.52 -18.41 -28.78
CA SER A 841 -12.85 -19.82 -28.58
C SER A 841 -12.36 -20.75 -29.71
N SER A 842 -12.05 -20.22 -30.88
CA SER A 842 -11.61 -21.00 -32.03
C SER A 842 -10.12 -21.36 -31.93
N PRO A 843 -9.75 -22.65 -31.79
CA PRO A 843 -8.35 -23.05 -31.75
C PRO A 843 -7.65 -22.77 -33.08
N PRO A 844 -6.34 -22.45 -33.04
CA PRO A 844 -5.57 -22.17 -34.27
C PRO A 844 -5.20 -23.43 -35.09
N ASN A 845 -5.22 -24.62 -34.46
CA ASN A 845 -4.91 -25.92 -35.03
C ASN A 845 -5.53 -27.07 -34.22
N GLU A 846 -5.38 -28.29 -34.65
CA GLU A 846 -6.02 -29.48 -34.02
C GLU A 846 -5.21 -30.08 -32.85
N ASN A 847 -4.08 -29.52 -32.46
CA ASN A 847 -3.12 -30.16 -31.53
C ASN A 847 -3.50 -30.07 -30.03
N GLY A 848 -4.66 -29.55 -29.68
CA GLY A 848 -5.25 -29.65 -28.34
C GLY A 848 -4.57 -28.84 -27.22
N TYR A 849 -3.50 -28.09 -27.48
CA TYR A 849 -2.76 -27.33 -26.48
C TYR A 849 -3.31 -25.91 -26.22
N TYR A 850 -4.25 -25.45 -27.02
CA TYR A 850 -4.79 -24.10 -26.91
C TYR A 850 -5.78 -23.99 -25.73
N ALA A 851 -5.47 -23.08 -24.82
CA ALA A 851 -6.35 -22.73 -23.71
C ALA A 851 -6.88 -21.30 -23.86
N TYR A 852 -8.12 -21.10 -23.49
CA TYR A 852 -8.76 -19.79 -23.52
C TYR A 852 -9.75 -19.61 -22.37
N SER A 853 -10.09 -18.35 -22.09
CA SER A 853 -11.22 -17.93 -21.25
C SER A 853 -11.71 -16.56 -21.70
N TYR A 854 -12.97 -16.26 -21.44
CA TYR A 854 -13.55 -14.96 -21.69
C TYR A 854 -14.28 -14.48 -20.43
N ILE A 855 -13.76 -13.44 -19.82
CA ILE A 855 -14.42 -12.77 -18.69
C ILE A 855 -15.28 -11.65 -19.23
N MET A 856 -16.58 -11.79 -19.06
CA MET A 856 -17.55 -10.84 -19.56
C MET A 856 -17.77 -9.72 -18.56
N LEU A 857 -17.42 -8.50 -18.95
CA LEU A 857 -17.67 -7.28 -18.17
C LEU A 857 -19.10 -6.81 -18.32
N PRO A 858 -19.66 -6.10 -17.32
CA PRO A 858 -20.93 -5.41 -17.47
C PRO A 858 -20.91 -4.44 -18.65
N LYS A 859 -22.05 -4.32 -19.36
CA LYS A 859 -22.17 -3.47 -20.54
C LYS A 859 -22.25 -2.00 -20.15
N THR A 860 -21.24 -1.23 -20.52
CA THR A 860 -21.17 0.22 -20.29
C THR A 860 -21.16 1.02 -21.58
N GLY A 861 -20.66 0.45 -22.67
CA GLY A 861 -20.44 1.15 -23.94
C GLY A 861 -19.32 2.20 -23.87
N SER A 862 -18.48 2.18 -22.82
CA SER A 862 -17.45 3.20 -22.57
C SER A 862 -16.10 2.58 -22.23
N CYS A 863 -15.09 2.89 -23.04
CA CYS A 863 -13.71 2.52 -22.78
C CYS A 863 -13.20 3.09 -21.43
N LEU A 864 -13.67 4.28 -21.06
CA LEU A 864 -13.28 4.92 -19.79
C LEU A 864 -13.82 4.13 -18.59
N LEU A 865 -15.04 3.59 -18.66
CA LEU A 865 -15.62 2.75 -17.61
C LEU A 865 -15.02 1.34 -17.59
N THR A 866 -14.52 0.84 -18.72
CA THR A 866 -13.76 -0.41 -18.77
C THR A 866 -12.50 -0.34 -17.87
N CYS A 867 -11.91 0.84 -17.67
CA CYS A 867 -10.79 1.01 -16.75
C CYS A 867 -11.14 0.57 -15.33
N PHE A 868 -12.35 0.81 -14.87
CA PHE A 868 -12.81 0.43 -13.53
C PHE A 868 -13.14 -1.06 -13.44
N SER A 869 -14.00 -1.55 -14.33
CA SER A 869 -14.44 -2.95 -14.30
C SER A 869 -13.29 -3.93 -14.59
N ALA A 870 -12.41 -3.65 -15.54
CA ALA A 870 -11.27 -4.51 -15.83
C ALA A 870 -10.22 -4.50 -14.70
N SER A 871 -10.00 -3.36 -14.05
CA SER A 871 -9.04 -3.28 -12.94
C SER A 871 -9.46 -4.13 -11.75
N ILE A 872 -10.73 -4.06 -11.34
CA ILE A 872 -11.20 -4.87 -10.20
C ILE A 872 -11.17 -6.37 -10.52
N VAL A 873 -11.42 -6.75 -11.79
CA VAL A 873 -11.29 -8.14 -12.26
C VAL A 873 -9.86 -8.61 -12.15
N LEU A 874 -8.87 -7.80 -12.54
CA LEU A 874 -7.45 -8.15 -12.45
C LEU A 874 -6.95 -8.25 -11.00
N GLN A 875 -7.43 -7.38 -10.12
CA GLN A 875 -7.14 -7.48 -8.68
C GLN A 875 -7.68 -8.79 -8.10
N LEU A 876 -8.93 -9.14 -8.42
CA LEU A 876 -9.56 -10.38 -7.98
C LEU A 876 -8.88 -11.61 -8.60
N LEU A 877 -8.43 -11.52 -9.87
CA LEU A 877 -7.64 -12.58 -10.52
C LEU A 877 -6.33 -12.83 -9.77
N ALA A 878 -5.60 -11.78 -9.45
CA ALA A 878 -4.35 -11.86 -8.72
C ALA A 878 -4.54 -12.48 -7.33
N LEU A 879 -5.58 -12.08 -6.59
CA LEU A 879 -5.97 -12.70 -5.31
C LEU A 879 -6.23 -14.21 -5.46
N LYS A 880 -7.10 -14.59 -6.40
CA LYS A 880 -7.46 -16.01 -6.62
C LYS A 880 -6.24 -16.85 -7.06
N MET A 881 -5.36 -16.30 -7.89
CA MET A 881 -4.11 -16.96 -8.28
C MET A 881 -3.16 -17.11 -7.09
N SER A 882 -3.02 -16.07 -6.27
CA SER A 882 -2.16 -16.07 -5.07
C SER A 882 -2.60 -17.13 -4.09
N VAL A 883 -3.87 -17.14 -3.71
CA VAL A 883 -4.44 -18.13 -2.76
C VAL A 883 -4.27 -19.55 -3.27
N ARG A 884 -4.53 -19.79 -4.57
CA ARG A 884 -4.34 -21.12 -5.18
C ARG A 884 -2.88 -21.56 -5.16
N LYS A 885 -1.95 -20.66 -5.50
CA LYS A 885 -0.52 -20.96 -5.52
C LYS A 885 0.02 -21.19 -4.12
N MET A 886 -0.33 -20.33 -3.16
CA MET A 886 0.01 -20.46 -1.75
C MET A 886 -0.43 -21.82 -1.19
N LYS A 887 -1.74 -22.13 -1.26
CA LYS A 887 -2.29 -23.41 -0.78
C LYS A 887 -1.65 -24.63 -1.49
N LYS A 888 -1.19 -24.48 -2.74
CA LYS A 888 -0.48 -25.54 -3.46
C LYS A 888 0.95 -25.72 -2.96
N LEU A 889 1.65 -24.64 -2.70
CA LEU A 889 3.03 -24.66 -2.20
C LEU A 889 3.07 -25.15 -0.75
N ASP A 890 2.11 -24.74 0.09
CA ASP A 890 1.93 -25.26 1.45
C ASP A 890 1.73 -26.79 1.45
N LYS A 891 0.85 -27.28 0.58
CA LYS A 891 0.60 -28.71 0.43
C LYS A 891 1.84 -29.48 -0.08
N LEU A 892 2.74 -28.82 -0.80
CA LEU A 892 4.02 -29.39 -1.25
C LEU A 892 5.13 -29.21 -0.22
N GLU A 893 4.82 -28.65 0.97
CA GLU A 893 5.78 -28.36 2.05
C GLU A 893 6.96 -27.50 1.59
N VAL A 894 6.73 -26.59 0.62
CA VAL A 894 7.74 -25.62 0.19
C VAL A 894 7.84 -24.54 1.25
N ARG A 895 8.90 -24.58 2.06
CA ARG A 895 9.12 -23.59 3.11
C ARG A 895 9.50 -22.24 2.50
N ASP A 896 9.08 -21.17 3.17
CA ASP A 896 9.45 -19.78 2.84
C ASP A 896 9.19 -19.38 1.38
N HIS A 897 8.13 -19.92 0.77
CA HIS A 897 7.79 -19.62 -0.63
C HIS A 897 7.38 -18.16 -0.86
N GLY A 898 6.93 -17.45 0.17
CA GLY A 898 6.64 -16.03 0.15
C GLY A 898 5.41 -15.59 -0.65
N VAL A 899 4.65 -16.52 -1.24
CA VAL A 899 3.38 -16.23 -1.91
C VAL A 899 2.31 -15.99 -0.86
N HIS A 900 1.75 -14.79 -0.83
CA HIS A 900 0.67 -14.42 0.08
C HIS A 900 -0.13 -13.24 -0.49
N PRO A 901 -1.46 -13.21 -0.38
CA PRO A 901 -2.25 -12.09 -0.86
C PRO A 901 -2.02 -10.78 -0.12
N ASP A 902 -1.86 -10.82 1.22
CA ASP A 902 -1.75 -9.61 2.02
C ASP A 902 -0.30 -9.17 2.27
N VAL A 903 0.60 -10.13 2.52
CA VAL A 903 1.99 -9.89 2.92
C VAL A 903 2.97 -10.72 2.08
N PRO A 904 3.02 -10.47 0.77
CA PRO A 904 3.94 -11.18 -0.10
C PRO A 904 5.40 -10.87 0.26
N LYS A 905 6.28 -11.85 0.04
CA LYS A 905 7.71 -11.71 0.31
C LYS A 905 8.33 -10.62 -0.57
N ASN A 906 9.26 -9.86 0.01
CA ASN A 906 10.05 -8.82 -0.68
C ASN A 906 9.25 -7.61 -1.19
N VAL A 907 8.07 -7.36 -0.64
CA VAL A 907 7.29 -6.14 -0.93
C VAL A 907 6.83 -5.51 0.38
N SER A 908 6.94 -4.19 0.51
CA SER A 908 6.42 -3.45 1.66
C SER A 908 5.77 -2.13 1.23
N LYS A 909 4.87 -1.61 2.05
CA LYS A 909 4.08 -0.40 1.77
C LYS A 909 4.82 0.92 1.95
N SER A 910 5.93 0.95 2.66
CA SER A 910 6.73 2.18 2.81
C SER A 910 8.16 1.91 2.40
N ILE A 911 8.51 2.40 1.24
CA ILE A 911 9.87 2.37 0.73
C ILE A 911 10.48 3.74 1.05
N THR A 912 11.35 3.76 2.04
CA THR A 912 12.25 4.88 2.26
C THR A 912 13.65 4.44 1.84
N VAL A 913 14.03 4.79 0.64
CA VAL A 913 15.40 4.62 0.17
C VAL A 913 15.96 6.00 -0.05
N ASP A 914 17.15 6.26 0.49
CA ASP A 914 17.90 7.49 0.20
C ASP A 914 18.50 7.58 -1.01
#